data_22d5a65135b47c65f6c19280b4d7564c
#
_entry.id   22d5a65135b47c65f6c19280b4d7564c
#
_cell.length_a   1.000
_cell.length_b   1.000
_cell.length_c   1.000
_cell.angle_alpha   90.00
_cell.angle_beta   90.00
_cell.angle_gamma   90.00
#
_symmetry.space_group_name_H-M   'P 1'
#
loop_
_entity.id
_entity.type
_entity.pdbx_description
1 polymer ?
#
loop_
_entity_poly.entity_id
_entity_poly.type
_entity_poly.pdbx_seq_one_letter_code
_entity_poly.pdbx_strand_id
1 'polypeptide(L)'
;MKRIAIVLGLAAVVMSCARKDWRDASLTAEERASLLLKEMTLEEKVGQMCQYVAPCYVEPGKGSARKNIDATDENLGNKDLSDKVRRGEVGAFLHVMTSTEAVALQKLAQESRLGIPLLLGIDAIHGNALIEGCTVYPTNINMASTFNPELMEKIGEETALEMRQRGLFWTFAPNLDIARDARWGRMGETFGEDALLTSEMGKYAIWGFQGRDGKYSGNHVVACAKHLIAGGEPAGGLNAAPMDISERKLRELYLPPFVAAIRDAKVGTVMAAHNEINGIPCHGNKWLLNDLLRDELGFDGFVVSDWMDIERLHSMHYWVPDSTEAFVVSVESGIDMHMQGDKYFEAVVAAVKSGRIPESRIDQAAGKILAVKFALGLFEQPVPEIPEVLDGAAEHRQTALEAARQGLVLLKNDGTLPLKNPRRVFVVGPNADSQTILGDWAVPQSDDNVITVLDGFKAAMPNVSIDTLCFGGKISNVDAKGIQMARFKASAADVNIVVVGENSQRYSAFGRTCGENCDRDDLSLPGMQQQLLEAVVASGKPTVVVLMTGRALSIGWAKENANAILNAWEPGQMGGQAIAEVLTGQVNPSGKLPVTVPRNVGQVQTVYNYKHSQYSRLFATNETGALWPFGYGLSYSTFEYSDATLSKSEIGVSESLKASVTVTNNGPYDGDDVVQLYIRDEYGSVTRPVKELKAFRRISLKNGESTKVEFDITPEMLQCWGVSEKWSVEPGDFTILLGSSSSDSDLTPLPLKVK
;
A
#
# COMPACT_ATOMS: atom_id res chain seq x y z
N MET A 1 19.36 -85.85 34.48
CA MET A 1 18.96 -85.48 33.10
C MET A 1 17.70 -84.64 33.19
N LYS A 2 17.87 -83.34 33.19
CA LYS A 2 16.76 -82.37 33.18
C LYS A 2 16.76 -81.64 31.85
N ARG A 3 15.71 -81.80 31.06
CA ARG A 3 15.50 -81.06 29.80
C ARG A 3 14.90 -79.72 30.11
N ILE A 4 15.61 -78.66 29.78
CA ILE A 4 15.16 -77.29 29.82
C ILE A 4 14.47 -77.00 28.47
N ALA A 5 13.17 -76.72 28.47
CA ALA A 5 12.43 -76.27 27.27
C ALA A 5 12.52 -74.74 27.25
N ILE A 6 13.11 -74.20 26.17
CA ILE A 6 13.14 -72.78 25.88
C ILE A 6 11.85 -72.44 25.09
N VAL A 7 10.97 -71.66 25.71
CA VAL A 7 9.78 -71.07 25.02
C VAL A 7 10.22 -69.74 24.43
N LEU A 8 10.40 -69.68 23.12
CA LEU A 8 10.55 -68.43 22.35
C LEU A 8 9.17 -67.81 22.17
N GLY A 9 8.88 -66.79 22.95
CA GLY A 9 7.73 -65.91 22.73
C GLY A 9 8.03 -64.93 21.55
N LEU A 10 7.39 -65.15 20.41
CA LEU A 10 7.31 -64.13 19.34
C LEU A 10 6.32 -63.04 19.80
N ALA A 11 6.85 -61.89 20.25
CA ALA A 11 6.09 -60.66 20.35
C ALA A 11 5.94 -60.06 18.95
N ALA A 12 4.80 -60.33 18.32
CA ALA A 12 4.43 -59.60 17.11
C ALA A 12 4.13 -58.14 17.50
N VAL A 13 5.05 -57.25 17.23
CA VAL A 13 4.78 -55.82 17.25
C VAL A 13 3.87 -55.51 16.06
N VAL A 14 2.58 -55.48 16.31
CA VAL A 14 1.60 -54.89 15.38
C VAL A 14 1.85 -53.40 15.39
N MET A 15 2.73 -52.87 14.53
CA MET A 15 2.69 -51.48 14.17
C MET A 15 1.35 -51.21 13.46
N SER A 16 0.35 -50.79 14.26
CA SER A 16 -0.81 -50.13 13.73
C SER A 16 -0.33 -48.90 13.01
N CYS A 17 -0.26 -48.94 11.68
CA CYS A 17 -0.20 -47.72 10.87
C CYS A 17 -1.52 -46.99 11.13
N ALA A 18 -1.58 -46.17 12.18
CA ALA A 18 -2.66 -45.23 12.35
C ALA A 18 -2.74 -44.40 11.07
N ARG A 19 -3.90 -44.50 10.39
CA ARG A 19 -4.12 -43.68 9.16
C ARG A 19 -4.01 -42.23 9.58
N LYS A 20 -3.05 -41.49 9.02
CA LYS A 20 -2.91 -40.06 9.28
C LYS A 20 -4.27 -39.38 9.02
N ASP A 21 -4.71 -38.55 9.94
CA ASP A 21 -5.97 -37.79 9.88
C ASP A 21 -5.60 -36.31 9.73
N TRP A 22 -6.31 -35.56 8.90
CA TRP A 22 -6.10 -34.13 8.72
C TRP A 22 -6.39 -33.32 10.00
N ARG A 23 -7.12 -33.92 10.97
CA ARG A 23 -7.39 -33.33 12.29
C ARG A 23 -6.20 -33.38 13.24
N ASP A 24 -5.15 -34.10 12.88
CA ASP A 24 -3.94 -34.21 13.70
C ASP A 24 -3.11 -32.90 13.58
N ALA A 25 -3.18 -32.07 14.61
CA ALA A 25 -2.48 -30.79 14.68
C ALA A 25 -0.93 -30.91 14.72
N SER A 26 -0.38 -32.13 14.86
CA SER A 26 1.06 -32.35 14.79
C SER A 26 1.60 -32.39 13.34
N LEU A 27 0.72 -32.51 12.34
CA LEU A 27 1.07 -32.47 10.92
C LEU A 27 1.22 -31.04 10.43
N THR A 28 1.99 -30.86 9.36
CA THR A 28 2.09 -29.54 8.72
C THR A 28 0.78 -29.13 8.05
N ALA A 29 0.60 -27.84 7.79
CA ALA A 29 -0.59 -27.31 7.12
C ALA A 29 -0.80 -27.98 5.75
N GLU A 30 0.27 -28.20 4.99
CA GLU A 30 0.26 -28.83 3.67
C GLU A 30 -0.09 -30.33 3.76
N GLU A 31 0.43 -31.06 4.76
CA GLU A 31 0.07 -32.46 5.00
C GLU A 31 -1.42 -32.57 5.34
N ARG A 32 -1.93 -31.71 6.21
CA ARG A 32 -3.34 -31.64 6.59
C ARG A 32 -4.22 -31.32 5.39
N ALA A 33 -3.89 -30.30 4.60
CA ALA A 33 -4.59 -29.95 3.37
C ALA A 33 -4.65 -31.10 2.38
N SER A 34 -3.51 -31.81 2.16
CA SER A 34 -3.45 -32.98 1.28
C SER A 34 -4.31 -34.16 1.76
N LEU A 35 -4.46 -34.34 3.07
CA LEU A 35 -5.34 -35.36 3.64
C LEU A 35 -6.82 -34.98 3.50
N LEU A 36 -7.17 -33.71 3.78
CA LEU A 36 -8.53 -33.20 3.69
C LEU A 36 -9.04 -33.26 2.23
N LEU A 37 -8.23 -32.89 1.25
CA LEU A 37 -8.57 -32.98 -0.18
C LEU A 37 -9.07 -34.37 -0.60
N LYS A 38 -8.55 -35.44 0.01
CA LYS A 38 -8.97 -36.83 -0.29
C LYS A 38 -10.39 -37.17 0.21
N GLU A 39 -10.90 -36.37 1.14
CA GLU A 39 -12.25 -36.55 1.69
C GLU A 39 -13.26 -35.61 1.00
N MET A 40 -12.81 -34.63 0.24
CA MET A 40 -13.63 -33.63 -0.44
C MET A 40 -14.20 -34.15 -1.76
N THR A 41 -15.41 -33.72 -2.08
CA THR A 41 -15.99 -33.87 -3.42
C THR A 41 -15.43 -32.79 -4.35
N LEU A 42 -15.62 -32.95 -5.67
CA LEU A 42 -15.22 -31.93 -6.64
C LEU A 42 -15.89 -30.58 -6.32
N GLU A 43 -17.17 -30.60 -5.99
CA GLU A 43 -17.96 -29.42 -5.65
C GLU A 43 -17.39 -28.69 -4.42
N GLU A 44 -17.04 -29.42 -3.38
CA GLU A 44 -16.40 -28.84 -2.19
C GLU A 44 -15.01 -28.26 -2.48
N LYS A 45 -14.22 -28.89 -3.37
CA LYS A 45 -12.92 -28.36 -3.81
C LYS A 45 -13.08 -27.06 -4.59
N VAL A 46 -13.97 -27.02 -5.59
CA VAL A 46 -14.28 -25.81 -6.36
C VAL A 46 -14.87 -24.73 -5.45
N GLY A 47 -15.68 -25.12 -4.45
CA GLY A 47 -16.20 -24.21 -3.44
C GLY A 47 -15.10 -23.43 -2.71
N GLN A 48 -13.94 -24.06 -2.40
CA GLN A 48 -12.81 -23.34 -1.80
C GLN A 48 -12.25 -22.25 -2.70
N MET A 49 -12.41 -22.37 -4.01
CA MET A 49 -11.96 -21.39 -5.01
C MET A 49 -12.95 -20.23 -5.21
N CYS A 50 -14.08 -20.21 -4.51
CA CYS A 50 -15.12 -19.19 -4.62
C CYS A 50 -15.06 -18.22 -3.44
N GLN A 51 -14.89 -16.94 -3.72
CA GLN A 51 -15.02 -15.83 -2.77
C GLN A 51 -16.23 -14.98 -3.14
N TYR A 52 -17.04 -14.62 -2.17
CA TYR A 52 -18.17 -13.71 -2.33
C TYR A 52 -18.01 -12.48 -1.44
N VAL A 53 -18.70 -11.40 -1.79
CA VAL A 53 -18.83 -10.24 -0.92
C VAL A 53 -19.73 -10.60 0.26
N ALA A 54 -19.32 -10.17 1.43
CA ALA A 54 -20.09 -10.39 2.65
C ALA A 54 -21.46 -9.68 2.59
N PRO A 55 -22.53 -10.30 3.10
CA PRO A 55 -23.90 -9.79 2.99
C PRO A 55 -24.12 -8.38 3.55
N CYS A 56 -23.31 -7.96 4.53
CA CYS A 56 -23.42 -6.64 5.15
C CYS A 56 -22.66 -5.54 4.41
N TYR A 57 -21.94 -5.87 3.36
CA TYR A 57 -21.22 -4.90 2.55
C TYR A 57 -22.17 -3.94 1.83
N VAL A 58 -21.83 -2.67 1.83
CA VAL A 58 -22.53 -1.62 1.08
C VAL A 58 -21.53 -0.96 0.14
N GLU A 59 -21.85 -0.97 -1.15
CA GLU A 59 -21.01 -0.29 -2.15
C GLU A 59 -20.87 1.21 -1.86
N PRO A 60 -19.68 1.79 -2.07
CA PRO A 60 -19.46 3.22 -1.95
C PRO A 60 -20.50 4.04 -2.70
N GLY A 61 -21.04 5.06 -2.05
CA GLY A 61 -22.09 5.94 -2.62
C GLY A 61 -23.53 5.43 -2.53
N LYS A 62 -23.73 4.16 -2.10
CA LYS A 62 -25.09 3.57 -1.96
C LYS A 62 -25.63 3.54 -0.52
N GLY A 63 -24.93 4.15 0.44
CA GLY A 63 -25.35 4.21 1.84
C GLY A 63 -24.18 4.03 2.82
N SER A 64 -24.48 3.93 4.12
CA SER A 64 -23.51 3.54 5.15
C SER A 64 -23.51 2.02 5.32
N ALA A 65 -22.36 1.43 5.68
CA ALA A 65 -22.29 0.04 6.11
C ALA A 65 -23.36 -0.23 7.17
N ARG A 66 -24.08 -1.34 7.05
CA ARG A 66 -25.15 -1.67 8.00
C ARG A 66 -24.52 -1.88 9.38
N LYS A 67 -24.80 -0.97 10.31
CA LYS A 67 -24.43 -1.14 11.72
C LYS A 67 -25.37 -2.19 12.34
N ASN A 68 -24.80 -3.17 13.03
CA ASN A 68 -25.49 -4.18 13.85
C ASN A 68 -26.57 -4.97 13.10
N ILE A 69 -26.15 -6.02 12.42
CA ILE A 69 -27.06 -7.07 11.99
C ILE A 69 -26.93 -8.22 13.00
N ASP A 70 -28.02 -8.56 13.69
CA ASP A 70 -28.12 -9.86 14.30
C ASP A 70 -28.05 -10.89 13.19
N ALA A 71 -26.95 -11.61 13.14
CA ALA A 71 -26.66 -12.56 12.07
C ALA A 71 -27.41 -13.86 12.30
N THR A 72 -28.73 -13.80 12.10
CA THR A 72 -29.56 -14.96 11.84
C THR A 72 -29.64 -15.20 10.32
N ASP A 73 -29.96 -16.40 9.88
CA ASP A 73 -30.15 -16.72 8.45
C ASP A 73 -31.06 -15.71 7.72
N GLU A 74 -32.07 -15.19 8.41
CA GLU A 74 -33.02 -14.20 7.89
C GLU A 74 -32.36 -12.82 7.72
N ASN A 75 -31.36 -12.51 8.53
CA ASN A 75 -30.71 -11.18 8.55
C ASN A 75 -29.47 -11.09 7.65
N LEU A 76 -28.82 -12.20 7.28
CA LEU A 76 -27.83 -12.21 6.20
C LEU A 76 -28.46 -11.85 4.85
N GLY A 77 -29.81 -11.82 4.77
CA GLY A 77 -30.56 -11.24 3.64
C GLY A 77 -30.40 -11.96 2.31
N ASN A 78 -29.68 -13.08 2.29
CA ASN A 78 -29.43 -13.85 1.08
C ASN A 78 -29.42 -15.36 1.41
N LYS A 79 -30.62 -15.97 1.37
CA LYS A 79 -30.79 -17.37 1.67
C LYS A 79 -30.01 -18.29 0.73
N ASP A 80 -29.91 -17.95 -0.54
CA ASP A 80 -29.15 -18.76 -1.52
C ASP A 80 -27.66 -18.81 -1.15
N LEU A 81 -27.08 -17.70 -0.73
CA LEU A 81 -25.69 -17.65 -0.29
C LEU A 81 -25.46 -18.45 1.00
N SER A 82 -26.39 -18.37 1.97
CA SER A 82 -26.35 -19.18 3.19
C SER A 82 -26.42 -20.69 2.87
N ASP A 83 -27.27 -21.07 1.93
CA ASP A 83 -27.38 -22.46 1.49
C ASP A 83 -26.12 -22.93 0.73
N LYS A 84 -25.48 -22.07 -0.07
CA LYS A 84 -24.16 -22.36 -0.69
C LYS A 84 -23.08 -22.62 0.37
N VAL A 85 -23.01 -21.81 1.43
CA VAL A 85 -22.07 -22.02 2.54
C VAL A 85 -22.29 -23.38 3.19
N ARG A 86 -23.55 -23.74 3.52
CA ARG A 86 -23.90 -25.06 4.10
C ARG A 86 -23.54 -26.23 3.21
N ARG A 87 -23.59 -26.06 1.88
CA ARG A 87 -23.16 -27.09 0.92
C ARG A 87 -21.66 -27.16 0.72
N GLY A 88 -20.89 -26.25 1.33
CA GLY A 88 -19.43 -26.16 1.15
C GLY A 88 -18.99 -25.56 -0.19
N GLU A 89 -19.85 -24.80 -0.85
CA GLU A 89 -19.63 -24.17 -2.17
C GLU A 89 -19.02 -22.77 -2.06
N VAL A 90 -18.58 -22.35 -0.86
CA VAL A 90 -17.96 -21.05 -0.59
C VAL A 90 -16.69 -21.23 0.25
N GLY A 91 -15.57 -20.70 -0.19
CA GLY A 91 -14.29 -20.80 0.52
C GLY A 91 -13.92 -19.54 1.31
N ALA A 92 -14.38 -18.37 0.88
CA ALA A 92 -13.99 -17.10 1.45
C ALA A 92 -15.07 -16.02 1.32
N PHE A 93 -14.97 -15.00 2.18
CA PHE A 93 -15.72 -13.74 2.03
C PHE A 93 -14.82 -12.53 2.04
N LEU A 94 -15.13 -11.57 1.18
CA LEU A 94 -14.51 -10.26 1.08
C LEU A 94 -15.40 -9.22 1.79
N HIS A 95 -14.78 -8.19 2.39
CA HIS A 95 -15.45 -7.06 3.04
C HIS A 95 -16.43 -7.47 4.14
N VAL A 96 -15.99 -8.34 5.02
CA VAL A 96 -16.73 -8.64 6.26
C VAL A 96 -16.60 -7.44 7.19
N MET A 97 -17.65 -6.64 7.27
CA MET A 97 -17.62 -5.29 7.87
C MET A 97 -17.93 -5.28 9.37
N THR A 98 -18.42 -6.40 9.94
CA THR A 98 -18.75 -6.48 11.36
C THR A 98 -18.32 -7.81 11.98
N SER A 99 -17.94 -7.77 13.26
CA SER A 99 -17.60 -9.01 14.00
C SER A 99 -18.79 -9.96 14.15
N THR A 100 -20.01 -9.43 14.25
CA THR A 100 -21.24 -10.23 14.32
C THR A 100 -21.43 -11.06 13.05
N GLU A 101 -21.18 -10.44 11.89
CA GLU A 101 -21.21 -11.13 10.60
C GLU A 101 -20.12 -12.20 10.50
N ALA A 102 -18.89 -11.88 10.94
CA ALA A 102 -17.78 -12.85 10.94
C ALA A 102 -18.14 -14.12 11.74
N VAL A 103 -18.67 -13.94 12.96
CA VAL A 103 -19.10 -15.05 13.82
C VAL A 103 -20.22 -15.87 13.17
N ALA A 104 -21.20 -15.21 12.55
CA ALA A 104 -22.32 -15.89 11.91
C ALA A 104 -21.91 -16.70 10.69
N LEU A 105 -21.10 -16.14 9.82
CA LEU A 105 -20.57 -16.82 8.63
C LEU A 105 -19.77 -18.07 9.03
N GLN A 106 -18.94 -17.97 10.07
CA GLN A 106 -18.18 -19.12 10.55
C GLN A 106 -19.07 -20.20 11.17
N LYS A 107 -20.10 -19.83 11.96
CA LYS A 107 -21.08 -20.80 12.49
C LYS A 107 -21.80 -21.53 11.35
N LEU A 108 -22.20 -20.80 10.32
CA LEU A 108 -22.86 -21.37 9.14
C LEU A 108 -21.95 -22.37 8.41
N ALA A 109 -20.65 -22.08 8.28
CA ALA A 109 -19.68 -22.97 7.67
C ALA A 109 -19.52 -24.28 8.44
N GLN A 110 -19.67 -24.25 9.79
CA GLN A 110 -19.61 -25.44 10.62
C GLN A 110 -20.82 -26.41 10.41
N GLU A 111 -21.90 -25.93 9.79
CA GLU A 111 -23.04 -26.78 9.42
C GLU A 111 -22.79 -27.61 8.14
N SER A 112 -21.70 -27.30 7.38
CA SER A 112 -21.35 -28.08 6.19
C SER A 112 -20.78 -29.46 6.54
N ARG A 113 -20.79 -30.37 5.57
CA ARG A 113 -20.38 -31.79 5.78
C ARG A 113 -19.00 -31.97 6.42
N LEU A 114 -18.04 -31.14 6.04
CA LEU A 114 -16.66 -31.19 6.54
C LEU A 114 -16.33 -30.08 7.56
N GLY A 115 -17.23 -29.12 7.76
CA GLY A 115 -17.02 -28.01 8.68
C GLY A 115 -15.81 -27.15 8.34
N ILE A 116 -15.47 -26.98 7.03
CA ILE A 116 -14.30 -26.21 6.60
C ILE A 116 -14.55 -24.75 6.90
N PRO A 117 -13.68 -24.08 7.70
CA PRO A 117 -13.86 -22.67 8.03
C PRO A 117 -13.69 -21.78 6.81
N LEU A 118 -14.36 -20.63 6.81
CA LEU A 118 -14.23 -19.60 5.78
C LEU A 118 -12.98 -18.75 5.98
N LEU A 119 -12.36 -18.34 4.89
CA LEU A 119 -11.30 -17.32 4.92
C LEU A 119 -11.95 -15.92 4.80
N LEU A 120 -12.06 -15.21 5.93
CA LEU A 120 -12.70 -13.91 6.00
C LEU A 120 -11.69 -12.80 5.81
N GLY A 121 -11.91 -11.92 4.81
CA GLY A 121 -10.97 -10.89 4.39
C GLY A 121 -11.57 -9.50 4.26
N ILE A 122 -10.67 -8.50 4.26
CA ILE A 122 -10.99 -7.08 4.09
C ILE A 122 -9.79 -6.33 3.50
N ASP A 123 -10.01 -5.18 2.86
CA ASP A 123 -8.96 -4.27 2.43
C ASP A 123 -8.48 -3.41 3.62
N ALA A 124 -7.57 -3.94 4.43
CA ALA A 124 -6.92 -3.21 5.51
C ALA A 124 -5.65 -2.51 4.99
N ILE A 125 -5.82 -1.54 4.08
CA ILE A 125 -4.72 -0.90 3.33
C ILE A 125 -3.83 -0.05 4.24
N HIS A 126 -4.41 0.70 5.18
CA HIS A 126 -3.69 1.54 6.13
C HIS A 126 -4.38 1.51 7.52
N GLY A 127 -4.38 0.33 8.11
CA GLY A 127 -5.18 -0.05 9.27
C GLY A 127 -6.44 -0.79 8.85
N ASN A 128 -7.17 -1.35 9.82
CA ASN A 128 -8.47 -1.98 9.57
C ASN A 128 -9.58 -0.89 9.40
N ALA A 129 -9.29 0.10 8.58
CA ALA A 129 -9.97 1.38 8.47
C ALA A 129 -11.40 1.30 7.88
N LEU A 130 -11.76 0.18 7.27
CA LEU A 130 -13.13 -0.10 6.82
C LEU A 130 -14.08 -0.53 7.97
N ILE A 131 -13.57 -0.68 9.19
CA ILE A 131 -14.37 -0.98 10.38
C ILE A 131 -14.34 0.21 11.34
N GLU A 132 -15.51 0.72 11.69
CA GLU A 132 -15.64 1.81 12.66
C GLU A 132 -15.05 1.39 14.03
N GLY A 133 -14.24 2.28 14.61
CA GLY A 133 -13.59 2.07 15.90
C GLY A 133 -12.23 1.35 15.81
N CYS A 134 -11.80 0.92 14.63
CA CYS A 134 -10.43 0.49 14.38
C CYS A 134 -9.52 1.68 14.07
N THR A 135 -8.21 1.49 14.20
CA THR A 135 -7.22 2.53 13.96
C THR A 135 -7.07 2.83 12.47
N VAL A 136 -7.09 4.12 12.11
CA VAL A 136 -6.85 4.60 10.75
C VAL A 136 -5.49 5.29 10.71
N TYR A 137 -4.49 4.59 10.19
CA TYR A 137 -3.14 5.12 9.98
C TYR A 137 -3.10 6.04 8.76
N PRO A 138 -2.00 6.79 8.55
CA PRO A 138 -1.78 7.51 7.30
C PRO A 138 -1.83 6.56 6.09
N THR A 139 -2.27 7.08 4.94
CA THR A 139 -2.22 6.31 3.67
C THR A 139 -0.80 5.94 3.27
N ASN A 140 -0.65 4.91 2.43
CA ASN A 140 0.67 4.37 2.08
C ASN A 140 1.60 5.40 1.44
N ILE A 141 1.07 6.38 0.68
CA ILE A 141 1.90 7.46 0.14
C ILE A 141 2.47 8.37 1.25
N ASN A 142 1.71 8.61 2.31
CA ASN A 142 2.21 9.32 3.49
C ASN A 142 3.23 8.45 4.24
N MET A 143 2.96 7.15 4.41
CA MET A 143 3.88 6.21 5.04
C MET A 143 5.21 6.12 4.28
N ALA A 144 5.17 6.09 2.95
CA ALA A 144 6.37 6.10 2.13
C ALA A 144 7.20 7.38 2.32
N SER A 145 6.54 8.52 2.61
CA SER A 145 7.24 9.78 2.93
C SER A 145 8.06 9.72 4.21
N THR A 146 7.83 8.74 5.08
CA THR A 146 8.63 8.51 6.28
C THR A 146 10.00 7.91 5.98
N PHE A 147 10.16 7.17 4.87
CA PHE A 147 11.34 6.33 4.60
C PHE A 147 11.71 5.48 5.83
N ASN A 148 10.71 4.93 6.51
CA ASN A 148 10.85 4.16 7.75
C ASN A 148 10.11 2.81 7.65
N PRO A 149 10.74 1.78 7.07
CA PRO A 149 10.12 0.46 6.93
C PRO A 149 9.78 -0.19 8.28
N GLU A 150 10.58 0.01 9.32
CA GLU A 150 10.34 -0.56 10.66
C GLU A 150 9.02 -0.04 11.26
N LEU A 151 8.68 1.23 11.02
CA LEU A 151 7.39 1.79 11.42
C LEU A 151 6.24 1.14 10.64
N MET A 152 6.47 0.81 9.36
CA MET A 152 5.47 0.10 8.55
C MET A 152 5.23 -1.33 9.05
N GLU A 153 6.28 -2.05 9.48
CA GLU A 153 6.13 -3.37 10.13
C GLU A 153 5.25 -3.28 11.37
N LYS A 154 5.55 -2.34 12.25
CA LYS A 154 4.76 -2.11 13.47
C LYS A 154 3.29 -1.83 13.16
N ILE A 155 2.99 -0.98 12.17
CA ILE A 155 1.62 -0.71 11.73
C ILE A 155 0.95 -1.98 11.20
N GLY A 156 1.67 -2.82 10.46
CA GLY A 156 1.18 -4.11 10.00
C GLY A 156 0.82 -5.05 11.15
N GLU A 157 1.68 -5.15 12.19
CA GLU A 157 1.41 -5.95 13.40
C GLU A 157 0.16 -5.46 14.16
N GLU A 158 0.05 -4.16 14.39
CA GLU A 158 -1.08 -3.54 15.07
C GLU A 158 -2.38 -3.74 14.27
N THR A 159 -2.32 -3.60 12.94
CA THR A 159 -3.46 -3.86 12.05
C THR A 159 -3.89 -5.33 12.09
N ALA A 160 -2.95 -6.26 12.04
CA ALA A 160 -3.22 -7.69 12.12
C ALA A 160 -3.90 -8.06 13.44
N LEU A 161 -3.45 -7.50 14.56
CA LEU A 161 -4.07 -7.68 15.87
C LEU A 161 -5.54 -7.21 15.85
N GLU A 162 -5.81 -5.99 15.39
CA GLU A 162 -7.19 -5.48 15.29
C GLU A 162 -8.07 -6.33 14.36
N MET A 163 -7.52 -6.82 13.24
CA MET A 163 -8.22 -7.71 12.33
C MET A 163 -8.62 -9.02 13.03
N ARG A 164 -7.68 -9.69 13.71
CA ARG A 164 -7.96 -10.92 14.48
C ARG A 164 -9.04 -10.70 15.52
N GLN A 165 -8.99 -9.60 16.25
CA GLN A 165 -9.97 -9.24 17.26
C GLN A 165 -11.36 -8.90 16.66
N ARG A 166 -11.43 -8.67 15.35
CA ARG A 166 -12.69 -8.52 14.61
C ARG A 166 -13.13 -9.78 13.85
N GLY A 167 -12.36 -10.88 13.97
CA GLY A 167 -12.67 -12.16 13.32
C GLY A 167 -12.23 -12.22 11.85
N LEU A 168 -11.25 -11.43 11.47
CA LEU A 168 -10.70 -11.34 10.11
C LEU A 168 -9.31 -11.95 10.05
N PHE A 169 -8.97 -12.63 8.94
CA PHE A 169 -7.76 -13.43 8.83
C PHE A 169 -6.97 -13.17 7.55
N TRP A 170 -7.48 -12.34 6.63
CA TRP A 170 -6.88 -12.06 5.35
C TRP A 170 -7.01 -10.58 5.00
N THR A 171 -5.88 -9.90 4.74
CA THR A 171 -5.89 -8.54 4.22
C THR A 171 -5.52 -8.51 2.75
N PHE A 172 -6.20 -7.66 1.96
CA PHE A 172 -5.83 -7.37 0.57
C PHE A 172 -4.83 -6.18 0.52
N ALA A 173 -3.75 -6.31 1.27
CA ALA A 173 -2.63 -5.38 1.39
C ALA A 173 -1.31 -6.15 1.55
N PRO A 174 -0.14 -5.54 1.19
CA PRO A 174 0.04 -4.17 0.69
C PRO A 174 -0.19 -4.01 -0.82
N ASN A 175 -0.46 -2.76 -1.24
CA ASN A 175 -0.40 -2.37 -2.65
C ASN A 175 1.07 -2.13 -3.05
N LEU A 176 1.58 -2.89 -4.02
CA LEU A 176 2.95 -2.85 -4.53
C LEU A 176 3.06 -2.20 -5.92
N ASP A 177 2.00 -1.55 -6.39
CA ASP A 177 2.05 -0.81 -7.65
C ASP A 177 3.06 0.35 -7.58
N ILE A 178 3.81 0.54 -8.64
CA ILE A 178 4.72 1.67 -8.80
C ILE A 178 3.98 2.81 -9.49
N ALA A 179 3.67 3.88 -8.76
CA ALA A 179 2.87 5.01 -9.24
C ALA A 179 3.72 5.98 -10.07
N ARG A 180 3.64 5.88 -11.39
CA ARG A 180 4.41 6.70 -12.33
C ARG A 180 3.58 7.77 -13.05
N ASP A 181 2.26 7.73 -12.92
CA ASP A 181 1.35 8.69 -13.52
C ASP A 181 0.48 9.36 -12.44
N ALA A 182 0.69 10.66 -12.21
CA ALA A 182 -0.04 11.42 -11.20
C ALA A 182 -1.54 11.60 -11.53
N ARG A 183 -1.96 11.32 -12.77
CA ARG A 183 -3.39 11.34 -13.14
C ARG A 183 -4.15 10.15 -12.58
N TRP A 184 -3.48 9.03 -12.36
CA TRP A 184 -4.07 7.82 -11.79
C TRP A 184 -4.54 8.05 -10.35
N GLY A 185 -5.82 7.73 -10.07
CA GLY A 185 -6.48 8.02 -8.80
C GLY A 185 -5.94 7.26 -7.61
N ARG A 186 -5.34 6.07 -7.84
CA ARG A 186 -4.87 5.17 -6.77
C ARG A 186 -3.43 5.43 -6.29
N MET A 187 -2.79 6.53 -6.70
CA MET A 187 -1.43 6.86 -6.25
C MET A 187 -1.32 6.87 -4.71
N GLY A 188 -2.34 7.36 -3.99
CA GLY A 188 -2.39 7.42 -2.53
C GLY A 188 -2.32 6.06 -1.83
N GLU A 189 -2.73 4.98 -2.52
CA GLU A 189 -2.68 3.60 -2.01
C GLU A 189 -1.28 2.99 -2.11
N THR A 190 -0.35 3.62 -2.84
CA THR A 190 0.98 3.07 -3.17
C THR A 190 2.08 3.66 -2.30
N PHE A 191 3.26 3.02 -2.33
CA PHE A 191 4.47 3.57 -1.73
C PHE A 191 5.26 4.50 -2.66
N GLY A 192 4.66 4.98 -3.76
CA GLY A 192 5.22 5.98 -4.67
C GLY A 192 5.81 5.43 -5.97
N GLU A 193 6.77 6.18 -6.54
CA GLU A 193 7.28 5.92 -7.89
C GLU A 193 8.54 5.05 -7.95
N ASP A 194 9.14 4.72 -6.80
CA ASP A 194 10.43 4.05 -6.73
C ASP A 194 10.33 2.58 -6.36
N ALA A 195 11.05 1.73 -7.11
CA ALA A 195 11.01 0.28 -6.94
C ALA A 195 11.62 -0.18 -5.61
N LEU A 196 12.74 0.43 -5.16
CA LEU A 196 13.38 0.05 -3.90
C LEU A 196 12.53 0.48 -2.69
N LEU A 197 12.06 1.73 -2.69
CA LEU A 197 11.20 2.23 -1.60
C LEU A 197 9.94 1.38 -1.47
N THR A 198 9.26 1.07 -2.59
CA THR A 198 8.07 0.20 -2.58
C THR A 198 8.42 -1.22 -2.13
N SER A 199 9.58 -1.77 -2.53
CA SER A 199 10.03 -3.10 -2.09
C SER A 199 10.26 -3.16 -0.59
N GLU A 200 10.97 -2.18 -0.03
CA GLU A 200 11.26 -2.15 1.41
C GLU A 200 9.99 -1.91 2.24
N MET A 201 9.20 -0.89 1.92
CA MET A 201 7.95 -0.61 2.63
C MET A 201 6.97 -1.79 2.54
N GLY A 202 6.80 -2.38 1.35
CA GLY A 202 5.92 -3.52 1.13
C GLY A 202 6.38 -4.79 1.85
N LYS A 203 7.67 -5.08 1.84
CA LYS A 203 8.27 -6.21 2.56
C LYS A 203 8.00 -6.14 4.07
N TYR A 204 8.25 -4.97 4.68
CA TYR A 204 8.03 -4.76 6.10
C TYR A 204 6.53 -4.76 6.45
N ALA A 205 5.66 -4.22 5.58
CA ALA A 205 4.21 -4.36 5.75
C ALA A 205 3.78 -5.83 5.82
N ILE A 206 4.28 -6.67 4.90
CA ILE A 206 3.99 -8.12 4.89
C ILE A 206 4.50 -8.79 6.16
N TRP A 207 5.71 -8.47 6.62
CA TRP A 207 6.23 -8.98 7.89
C TRP A 207 5.36 -8.60 9.08
N GLY A 208 4.86 -7.37 9.12
CA GLY A 208 3.92 -6.93 10.15
C GLY A 208 2.61 -7.73 10.11
N PHE A 209 2.01 -7.92 8.95
CA PHE A 209 0.78 -8.70 8.82
C PHE A 209 0.97 -10.19 9.15
N GLN A 210 2.04 -10.83 8.64
CA GLN A 210 2.21 -12.28 8.64
C GLN A 210 3.18 -12.82 9.70
N GLY A 211 3.99 -11.95 10.31
CA GLY A 211 5.20 -12.33 11.05
C GLY A 211 6.35 -12.68 10.11
N ARG A 212 7.58 -12.47 10.57
CA ARG A 212 8.80 -12.70 9.78
C ARG A 212 9.07 -14.16 9.45
N ASP A 213 8.46 -15.10 10.18
CA ASP A 213 8.59 -16.54 9.93
C ASP A 213 7.59 -17.06 8.88
N GLY A 214 6.63 -16.24 8.45
CA GLY A 214 5.59 -16.58 7.47
C GLY A 214 4.63 -17.68 7.90
N LYS A 215 4.49 -17.94 9.21
CA LYS A 215 3.63 -19.00 9.77
C LYS A 215 2.29 -18.52 10.27
N TYR A 216 2.01 -17.23 10.20
CA TYR A 216 0.77 -16.58 10.65
C TYR A 216 0.41 -16.87 12.14
N SER A 217 1.43 -17.14 12.96
CA SER A 217 1.24 -17.53 14.37
C SER A 217 0.76 -16.33 15.22
N GLY A 218 0.00 -16.62 16.27
CA GLY A 218 -0.48 -15.61 17.20
C GLY A 218 -1.50 -14.65 16.57
N ASN A 219 -1.20 -13.36 16.59
CA ASN A 219 -2.10 -12.30 16.14
C ASN A 219 -1.96 -11.94 14.65
N HIS A 220 -1.14 -12.69 13.89
CA HIS A 220 -0.90 -12.40 12.49
C HIS A 220 -2.04 -12.88 11.57
N VAL A 221 -2.15 -12.25 10.40
CA VAL A 221 -3.10 -12.56 9.32
C VAL A 221 -2.34 -12.81 8.02
N VAL A 222 -2.97 -13.42 7.02
CA VAL A 222 -2.33 -13.56 5.72
C VAL A 222 -2.42 -12.26 4.93
N ALA A 223 -1.32 -11.83 4.32
CA ALA A 223 -1.22 -10.65 3.46
C ALA A 223 -1.46 -11.00 1.99
N CYS A 224 -1.76 -10.00 1.18
CA CYS A 224 -1.92 -10.11 -0.26
C CYS A 224 -1.10 -9.04 -0.98
N ALA A 225 -0.04 -9.44 -1.66
CA ALA A 225 0.73 -8.54 -2.52
C ALA A 225 -0.08 -8.21 -3.79
N LYS A 226 -0.36 -6.91 -4.03
CA LYS A 226 -1.20 -6.47 -5.15
C LYS A 226 -0.68 -5.19 -5.78
N HIS A 227 -1.00 -4.91 -7.06
CA HIS A 227 -1.65 -5.79 -8.01
C HIS A 227 -0.61 -6.30 -9.02
N LEU A 228 -0.56 -7.60 -9.25
CA LEU A 228 0.39 -8.20 -10.19
C LEU A 228 -0.16 -8.07 -11.62
N ILE A 229 0.32 -7.10 -12.45
CA ILE A 229 1.49 -6.24 -12.35
C ILE A 229 1.34 -4.99 -13.23
N ALA A 230 2.11 -3.95 -12.87
CA ALA A 230 2.30 -2.73 -13.67
C ALA A 230 1.05 -1.83 -13.85
N GLY A 231 0.10 -1.86 -12.92
CA GLY A 231 -1.12 -1.03 -12.98
C GLY A 231 -0.91 0.46 -12.73
N GLY A 232 0.23 0.88 -12.17
CA GLY A 232 0.47 2.27 -11.72
C GLY A 232 1.04 3.24 -12.78
N GLU A 233 1.13 2.82 -14.05
CA GLU A 233 1.49 3.66 -15.21
C GLU A 233 0.50 3.44 -16.36
N PRO A 234 -0.81 3.53 -16.12
CA PRO A 234 -1.79 3.12 -17.11
C PRO A 234 -1.87 4.10 -18.28
N ALA A 235 -2.21 3.61 -19.47
CA ALA A 235 -2.40 4.44 -20.66
C ALA A 235 -3.41 5.56 -20.38
N GLY A 236 -3.03 6.80 -20.68
CA GLY A 236 -3.86 7.99 -20.45
C GLY A 236 -4.08 8.33 -18.95
N GLY A 237 -3.47 7.63 -18.01
CA GLY A 237 -3.66 7.83 -16.58
C GLY A 237 -4.95 7.19 -16.04
N LEU A 238 -5.63 6.34 -16.83
CA LEU A 238 -6.93 5.76 -16.48
C LEU A 238 -6.78 4.40 -15.80
N ASN A 239 -7.45 4.21 -14.68
CA ASN A 239 -7.41 2.94 -13.95
C ASN A 239 -7.80 1.76 -14.85
N ALA A 240 -7.10 0.63 -14.71
CA ALA A 240 -7.28 -0.58 -15.50
C ALA A 240 -6.97 -0.46 -17.02
N ALA A 241 -6.43 0.66 -17.49
CA ALA A 241 -6.04 0.82 -18.88
C ALA A 241 -4.86 -0.06 -19.29
N PRO A 242 -4.71 -0.38 -20.58
CA PRO A 242 -3.62 -1.20 -21.10
C PRO A 242 -2.22 -0.70 -20.73
N MET A 243 -1.27 -1.62 -20.62
CA MET A 243 0.12 -1.34 -20.33
C MET A 243 1.05 -2.03 -21.32
N ASP A 244 1.51 -1.28 -22.34
CA ASP A 244 2.56 -1.74 -23.26
C ASP A 244 3.93 -1.54 -22.61
N ILE A 245 4.59 -2.63 -22.25
CA ILE A 245 5.82 -2.60 -21.48
C ILE A 245 6.85 -3.61 -21.99
N SER A 246 8.10 -3.18 -22.12
CA SER A 246 9.17 -4.11 -22.41
C SER A 246 9.45 -5.01 -21.20
N GLU A 247 9.88 -6.26 -21.46
CA GLU A 247 10.26 -7.19 -20.38
C GLU A 247 11.37 -6.59 -19.48
N ARG A 248 12.32 -5.84 -20.04
CA ARG A 248 13.32 -5.11 -19.26
C ARG A 248 12.68 -4.14 -18.28
N LYS A 249 11.77 -3.28 -18.72
CA LYS A 249 11.09 -2.31 -17.84
C LYS A 249 10.25 -3.04 -16.78
N LEU A 250 9.59 -4.13 -17.15
CA LEU A 250 8.86 -4.98 -16.20
C LEU A 250 9.80 -5.50 -15.11
N ARG A 251 10.93 -6.08 -15.48
CA ARG A 251 11.90 -6.70 -14.55
C ARG A 251 12.68 -5.71 -13.72
N GLU A 252 13.08 -4.56 -14.28
CA GLU A 252 13.87 -3.56 -13.57
C GLU A 252 13.03 -2.65 -12.66
N LEU A 253 11.76 -2.42 -12.98
CA LEU A 253 10.94 -1.43 -12.28
C LEU A 253 9.75 -2.04 -11.52
N TYR A 254 8.92 -2.84 -12.17
CA TYR A 254 7.65 -3.28 -11.57
C TYR A 254 7.74 -4.60 -10.82
N LEU A 255 8.69 -5.47 -11.17
CA LEU A 255 8.85 -6.78 -10.55
C LEU A 255 9.58 -6.76 -9.20
N PRO A 256 10.54 -5.85 -8.90
CA PRO A 256 11.29 -5.90 -7.64
C PRO A 256 10.44 -5.91 -6.36
N PRO A 257 9.33 -5.16 -6.22
CA PRO A 257 8.48 -5.26 -5.04
C PRO A 257 7.86 -6.65 -4.85
N PHE A 258 7.47 -7.32 -5.92
CA PHE A 258 6.96 -8.69 -5.86
C PHE A 258 8.06 -9.71 -5.57
N VAL A 259 9.29 -9.49 -6.05
CA VAL A 259 10.45 -10.32 -5.68
C VAL A 259 10.69 -10.25 -4.17
N ALA A 260 10.71 -9.05 -3.59
CA ALA A 260 10.86 -8.84 -2.16
C ALA A 260 9.70 -9.47 -1.35
N ALA A 261 8.46 -9.26 -1.80
CA ALA A 261 7.28 -9.86 -1.17
C ALA A 261 7.32 -11.39 -1.16
N ILE A 262 7.74 -12.02 -2.26
CA ILE A 262 7.74 -13.48 -2.42
C ILE A 262 8.97 -14.12 -1.76
N ARG A 263 10.17 -13.63 -2.11
CA ARG A 263 11.42 -14.29 -1.71
C ARG A 263 11.84 -13.95 -0.28
N ASP A 264 11.66 -12.69 0.13
CA ASP A 264 12.10 -12.22 1.43
C ASP A 264 10.98 -12.29 2.47
N ALA A 265 9.79 -11.76 2.14
CA ALA A 265 8.66 -11.70 3.08
C ALA A 265 7.74 -12.93 3.07
N LYS A 266 7.88 -13.84 2.10
CA LYS A 266 7.08 -15.08 2.01
C LYS A 266 5.57 -14.81 2.01
N VAL A 267 5.13 -13.83 1.22
CA VAL A 267 3.72 -13.45 1.14
C VAL A 267 2.82 -14.66 0.81
N GLY A 268 1.72 -14.80 1.54
CA GLY A 268 0.83 -15.97 1.39
C GLY A 268 -0.11 -15.89 0.20
N THR A 269 -0.44 -14.69 -0.27
CA THR A 269 -1.34 -14.51 -1.42
C THR A 269 -0.88 -13.39 -2.35
N VAL A 270 -1.24 -13.50 -3.63
CA VAL A 270 -1.00 -12.48 -4.65
C VAL A 270 -2.32 -12.20 -5.37
N MET A 271 -2.61 -10.95 -5.67
CA MET A 271 -3.77 -10.53 -6.47
C MET A 271 -3.30 -10.09 -7.85
N ALA A 272 -3.92 -10.62 -8.91
CA ALA A 272 -3.65 -10.20 -10.27
C ALA A 272 -4.21 -8.79 -10.53
N ALA A 273 -3.60 -8.03 -11.45
CA ALA A 273 -4.00 -6.66 -11.73
C ALA A 273 -5.16 -6.54 -12.72
N HIS A 274 -5.96 -5.47 -12.61
CA HIS A 274 -7.08 -5.16 -13.51
C HIS A 274 -6.71 -5.02 -14.99
N ASN A 275 -5.47 -4.55 -15.26
CA ASN A 275 -5.02 -4.22 -16.61
C ASN A 275 -4.55 -5.45 -17.39
N GLU A 276 -4.30 -5.21 -18.65
CA GLU A 276 -3.50 -6.10 -19.50
C GLU A 276 -2.04 -5.63 -19.57
N ILE A 277 -1.13 -6.52 -19.87
CA ILE A 277 0.24 -6.20 -20.26
C ILE A 277 0.53 -6.80 -21.65
N ASN A 278 1.00 -5.94 -22.57
CA ASN A 278 1.36 -6.35 -23.94
C ASN A 278 0.24 -7.13 -24.66
N GLY A 279 -1.02 -6.72 -24.47
CA GLY A 279 -2.18 -7.31 -25.12
C GLY A 279 -2.76 -8.56 -24.45
N ILE A 280 -2.25 -8.98 -23.28
CA ILE A 280 -2.76 -10.14 -22.55
C ILE A 280 -3.23 -9.71 -21.17
N PRO A 281 -4.55 -9.82 -20.83
CA PRO A 281 -5.07 -9.52 -19.52
C PRO A 281 -4.36 -10.31 -18.42
N CYS A 282 -4.01 -9.67 -17.30
CA CYS A 282 -3.24 -10.32 -16.23
C CYS A 282 -3.91 -11.59 -15.69
N HIS A 283 -5.24 -11.62 -15.64
CA HIS A 283 -6.04 -12.78 -15.19
C HIS A 283 -6.07 -13.96 -16.17
N GLY A 284 -5.65 -13.76 -17.44
CA GLY A 284 -5.52 -14.79 -18.46
C GLY A 284 -4.07 -15.06 -18.87
N ASN A 285 -3.10 -14.40 -18.24
CA ASN A 285 -1.71 -14.43 -18.64
C ASN A 285 -0.95 -15.59 -17.96
N LYS A 286 -0.91 -16.74 -18.63
CA LYS A 286 -0.24 -17.94 -18.15
C LYS A 286 1.27 -17.71 -17.90
N TRP A 287 1.95 -16.96 -18.77
CA TRP A 287 3.36 -16.64 -18.57
C TRP A 287 3.56 -15.87 -17.25
N LEU A 288 2.71 -14.86 -16.98
CA LEU A 288 2.79 -14.06 -15.75
C LEU A 288 2.54 -14.92 -14.51
N LEU A 289 1.46 -15.73 -14.53
CA LEU A 289 0.93 -16.41 -13.34
C LEU A 289 1.63 -17.75 -13.02
N ASN A 290 2.21 -18.41 -14.04
CA ASN A 290 2.94 -19.65 -13.84
C ASN A 290 4.44 -19.49 -14.09
N ASP A 291 4.86 -19.19 -15.33
CA ASP A 291 6.27 -19.22 -15.69
C ASP A 291 7.08 -18.20 -14.89
N LEU A 292 6.57 -16.94 -14.75
CA LEU A 292 7.24 -15.91 -13.97
C LEU A 292 6.97 -16.05 -12.47
N LEU A 293 5.69 -16.04 -12.05
CA LEU A 293 5.33 -15.96 -10.63
C LEU A 293 5.70 -17.26 -9.88
N ARG A 294 5.33 -18.43 -10.42
CA ARG A 294 5.53 -19.71 -9.73
C ARG A 294 6.89 -20.31 -10.00
N ASP A 295 7.26 -20.45 -11.27
CA ASP A 295 8.47 -21.20 -11.65
C ASP A 295 9.74 -20.36 -11.44
N GLU A 296 9.76 -19.09 -11.86
CA GLU A 296 10.95 -18.24 -11.72
C GLU A 296 11.08 -17.64 -10.32
N LEU A 297 10.00 -17.03 -9.77
CA LEU A 297 10.04 -16.38 -8.45
C LEU A 297 9.87 -17.35 -7.28
N GLY A 298 9.31 -18.54 -7.53
CA GLY A 298 9.10 -19.57 -6.50
C GLY A 298 7.91 -19.30 -5.59
N PHE A 299 6.86 -18.60 -6.07
CA PHE A 299 5.67 -18.33 -5.28
C PHE A 299 4.89 -19.61 -4.99
N ASP A 300 4.72 -19.92 -3.71
CA ASP A 300 4.02 -21.15 -3.25
C ASP A 300 2.64 -20.90 -2.61
N GLY A 301 2.20 -19.66 -2.49
CA GLY A 301 0.87 -19.28 -2.04
C GLY A 301 -0.21 -19.47 -3.11
N PHE A 302 -1.38 -18.90 -2.90
CA PHE A 302 -2.46 -18.89 -3.89
C PHE A 302 -2.67 -17.51 -4.52
N VAL A 303 -3.14 -17.52 -5.79
CA VAL A 303 -3.46 -16.31 -6.55
C VAL A 303 -4.96 -16.07 -6.51
N VAL A 304 -5.37 -14.88 -6.07
CA VAL A 304 -6.76 -14.43 -6.11
C VAL A 304 -6.94 -13.46 -7.30
N SER A 305 -8.11 -13.48 -7.93
CA SER A 305 -8.47 -12.43 -8.90
C SER A 305 -8.76 -11.11 -8.19
N ASP A 306 -8.80 -10.01 -8.94
CA ASP A 306 -9.41 -8.77 -8.46
C ASP A 306 -10.92 -8.77 -8.72
N TRP A 307 -11.61 -7.71 -8.31
CA TRP A 307 -13.07 -7.56 -8.29
C TRP A 307 -13.71 -7.78 -9.64
N MET A 308 -14.40 -8.91 -9.80
CA MET A 308 -15.09 -9.34 -11.05
C MET A 308 -14.19 -9.34 -12.29
N ASP A 309 -12.88 -9.44 -12.14
CA ASP A 309 -11.96 -9.28 -13.26
C ASP A 309 -11.88 -10.50 -14.17
N ILE A 310 -12.28 -11.67 -13.67
CA ILE A 310 -12.38 -12.83 -14.53
C ILE A 310 -13.51 -12.61 -15.57
N GLU A 311 -14.66 -12.08 -15.16
CA GLU A 311 -15.75 -11.71 -16.06
C GLU A 311 -15.34 -10.61 -17.04
N ARG A 312 -14.43 -9.74 -16.61
CA ARG A 312 -13.90 -8.65 -17.45
C ARG A 312 -13.01 -9.13 -18.57
N LEU A 313 -12.48 -10.35 -18.55
CA LEU A 313 -11.83 -10.97 -19.72
C LEU A 313 -12.75 -10.96 -20.93
N HIS A 314 -14.07 -11.14 -20.71
CA HIS A 314 -15.09 -11.01 -21.74
C HIS A 314 -15.62 -9.59 -21.86
N SER A 315 -16.12 -8.99 -20.78
CA SER A 315 -16.96 -7.80 -20.83
C SER A 315 -16.18 -6.49 -21.01
N MET A 316 -14.88 -6.45 -20.64
CA MET A 316 -14.04 -5.26 -20.73
C MET A 316 -12.89 -5.44 -21.72
N HIS A 317 -12.15 -6.55 -21.61
CA HIS A 317 -11.01 -6.80 -22.49
C HIS A 317 -11.40 -7.40 -23.84
N TYR A 318 -12.63 -7.93 -24.01
CA TYR A 318 -13.10 -8.63 -25.22
C TYR A 318 -12.13 -9.72 -25.71
N TRP A 319 -11.43 -10.34 -24.77
CA TRP A 319 -10.37 -11.31 -25.02
C TRP A 319 -10.90 -12.74 -25.22
N VAL A 320 -12.03 -13.07 -24.60
CA VAL A 320 -12.72 -14.36 -24.73
C VAL A 320 -14.18 -14.16 -25.14
N PRO A 321 -14.84 -15.17 -25.77
CA PRO A 321 -16.16 -15.04 -26.37
C PRO A 321 -17.29 -14.84 -25.36
N ASP A 322 -17.18 -15.39 -24.15
CA ASP A 322 -18.20 -15.31 -23.10
C ASP A 322 -17.60 -15.50 -21.70
N SER A 323 -18.43 -15.28 -20.68
CA SER A 323 -18.00 -15.39 -19.28
C SER A 323 -17.66 -16.84 -18.86
N THR A 324 -18.28 -17.85 -19.47
CA THR A 324 -17.97 -19.26 -19.16
C THR A 324 -16.53 -19.59 -19.59
N GLU A 325 -16.16 -19.14 -20.79
CA GLU A 325 -14.79 -19.25 -21.27
C GLU A 325 -13.81 -18.47 -20.39
N ALA A 326 -14.19 -17.27 -19.94
CA ALA A 326 -13.38 -16.45 -19.02
C ALA A 326 -13.05 -17.22 -17.72
N PHE A 327 -14.04 -17.87 -17.12
CA PHE A 327 -13.83 -18.68 -15.91
C PHE A 327 -12.86 -19.84 -16.13
N VAL A 328 -13.03 -20.56 -17.23
CA VAL A 328 -12.19 -21.71 -17.55
C VAL A 328 -10.75 -21.29 -17.82
N VAL A 329 -10.55 -20.30 -18.69
CA VAL A 329 -9.21 -19.82 -19.05
C VAL A 329 -8.45 -19.23 -17.85
N SER A 330 -9.14 -18.54 -16.94
CA SER A 330 -8.50 -17.99 -15.73
C SER A 330 -7.92 -19.11 -14.83
N VAL A 331 -8.67 -20.21 -14.63
CA VAL A 331 -8.19 -21.37 -13.88
C VAL A 331 -7.00 -22.05 -14.58
N GLU A 332 -7.09 -22.24 -15.92
CA GLU A 332 -6.02 -22.79 -16.75
C GLU A 332 -4.75 -21.91 -16.72
N SER A 333 -4.90 -20.59 -16.60
CA SER A 333 -3.82 -19.62 -16.56
C SER A 333 -3.15 -19.48 -15.19
N GLY A 334 -3.74 -20.00 -14.11
CA GLY A 334 -3.10 -20.01 -12.80
C GLY A 334 -3.81 -19.27 -11.68
N ILE A 335 -5.02 -18.72 -11.90
CA ILE A 335 -5.86 -18.16 -10.84
C ILE A 335 -6.40 -19.29 -9.95
N ASP A 336 -6.25 -19.17 -8.64
CA ASP A 336 -6.67 -20.16 -7.66
C ASP A 336 -8.00 -19.81 -7.00
N MET A 337 -8.33 -18.52 -6.87
CA MET A 337 -9.57 -18.07 -6.25
C MET A 337 -10.21 -16.93 -7.06
N HIS A 338 -11.50 -17.08 -7.31
CA HIS A 338 -12.33 -16.07 -7.98
C HIS A 338 -12.91 -15.09 -6.95
N MET A 339 -12.65 -13.80 -7.14
CA MET A 339 -13.21 -12.73 -6.30
C MET A 339 -14.50 -12.22 -6.91
N GLN A 340 -15.60 -12.52 -6.25
CA GLN A 340 -16.96 -12.04 -6.51
C GLN A 340 -17.49 -12.29 -7.94
N GLY A 341 -18.66 -12.87 -8.03
CA GLY A 341 -19.43 -13.09 -9.26
C GLY A 341 -20.22 -14.39 -9.22
N ASP A 342 -21.29 -14.43 -10.02
CA ASP A 342 -22.13 -15.61 -10.17
C ASP A 342 -21.61 -16.52 -11.29
N LYS A 343 -22.00 -17.80 -11.23
CA LYS A 343 -21.78 -18.83 -12.28
C LYS A 343 -20.34 -19.37 -12.39
N TYR A 344 -19.36 -18.81 -11.67
CA TYR A 344 -18.00 -19.37 -11.68
C TYR A 344 -18.00 -20.83 -11.20
N PHE A 345 -18.66 -21.10 -10.08
CA PHE A 345 -18.77 -22.43 -9.49
C PHE A 345 -19.29 -23.48 -10.50
N GLU A 346 -20.44 -23.22 -11.10
CA GLU A 346 -21.08 -24.13 -12.04
C GLU A 346 -20.24 -24.34 -13.31
N ALA A 347 -19.64 -23.26 -13.84
CA ALA A 347 -18.78 -23.31 -15.02
C ALA A 347 -17.53 -24.16 -14.80
N VAL A 348 -16.82 -23.97 -13.67
CA VAL A 348 -15.61 -24.72 -13.35
C VAL A 348 -15.92 -26.20 -13.08
N VAL A 349 -16.98 -26.50 -12.32
CA VAL A 349 -17.42 -27.91 -12.08
C VAL A 349 -17.76 -28.59 -13.43
N ALA A 350 -18.45 -27.92 -14.32
CA ALA A 350 -18.78 -28.46 -15.66
C ALA A 350 -17.52 -28.68 -16.52
N ALA A 351 -16.57 -27.76 -16.47
CA ALA A 351 -15.31 -27.86 -17.21
C ALA A 351 -14.44 -29.06 -16.73
N VAL A 352 -14.43 -29.31 -15.42
CA VAL A 352 -13.74 -30.50 -14.88
C VAL A 352 -14.46 -31.79 -15.29
N LYS A 353 -15.79 -31.84 -15.15
CA LYS A 353 -16.59 -33.03 -15.54
C LYS A 353 -16.51 -33.34 -17.03
N SER A 354 -16.33 -32.35 -17.88
CA SER A 354 -16.08 -32.54 -19.32
C SER A 354 -14.63 -32.90 -19.68
N GLY A 355 -13.71 -32.87 -18.70
CA GLY A 355 -12.30 -33.16 -18.89
C GLY A 355 -11.46 -32.01 -19.49
N ARG A 356 -12.03 -30.82 -19.62
CA ARG A 356 -11.30 -29.63 -20.08
C ARG A 356 -10.29 -29.15 -19.04
N ILE A 357 -10.68 -29.01 -17.77
CA ILE A 357 -9.79 -28.73 -16.66
C ILE A 357 -9.47 -30.06 -15.96
N PRO A 358 -8.19 -30.44 -15.79
CA PRO A 358 -7.86 -31.63 -15.01
C PRO A 358 -8.16 -31.37 -13.52
N GLU A 359 -8.76 -32.38 -12.83
CA GLU A 359 -9.09 -32.26 -11.40
C GLU A 359 -7.84 -31.93 -10.55
N SER A 360 -6.65 -32.38 -10.99
CA SER A 360 -5.39 -32.06 -10.32
C SER A 360 -5.09 -30.55 -10.26
N ARG A 361 -5.58 -29.73 -11.21
CA ARG A 361 -5.49 -28.27 -11.14
C ARG A 361 -6.37 -27.70 -10.05
N ILE A 362 -7.56 -28.30 -9.86
CA ILE A 362 -8.45 -27.94 -8.76
C ILE A 362 -7.86 -28.34 -7.42
N ASP A 363 -7.28 -29.55 -7.33
CA ASP A 363 -6.57 -30.03 -6.13
C ASP A 363 -5.42 -29.10 -5.74
N GLN A 364 -4.67 -28.59 -6.73
CA GLN A 364 -3.60 -27.64 -6.51
C GLN A 364 -4.14 -26.32 -5.89
N ALA A 365 -5.18 -25.73 -6.48
CA ALA A 365 -5.77 -24.48 -6.01
C ALA A 365 -6.38 -24.63 -4.62
N ALA A 366 -7.30 -25.58 -4.45
CA ALA A 366 -7.94 -25.84 -3.18
C ALA A 366 -6.93 -26.23 -2.08
N GLY A 367 -5.89 -27.01 -2.42
CA GLY A 367 -4.85 -27.40 -1.49
C GLY A 367 -4.07 -26.23 -0.91
N LYS A 368 -3.70 -25.24 -1.75
CA LYS A 368 -3.03 -24.02 -1.29
C LYS A 368 -3.92 -23.17 -0.38
N ILE A 369 -5.20 -23.01 -0.72
CA ILE A 369 -6.18 -22.28 0.08
C ILE A 369 -6.38 -22.98 1.44
N LEU A 370 -6.53 -24.30 1.46
CA LEU A 370 -6.65 -25.07 2.69
C LEU A 370 -5.40 -25.00 3.56
N ALA A 371 -4.19 -25.04 2.96
CA ALA A 371 -2.94 -24.91 3.70
C ALA A 371 -2.87 -23.56 4.43
N VAL A 372 -3.27 -22.45 3.80
CA VAL A 372 -3.36 -21.14 4.45
C VAL A 372 -4.37 -21.17 5.61
N LYS A 373 -5.55 -21.78 5.45
CA LYS A 373 -6.54 -21.92 6.52
C LYS A 373 -6.02 -22.73 7.72
N PHE A 374 -5.29 -23.81 7.48
CA PHE A 374 -4.62 -24.59 8.53
C PHE A 374 -3.53 -23.79 9.23
N ALA A 375 -2.68 -23.09 8.48
CA ALA A 375 -1.61 -22.29 9.03
C ALA A 375 -2.12 -21.11 9.90
N LEU A 376 -3.28 -20.55 9.56
CA LEU A 376 -3.97 -19.52 10.35
C LEU A 376 -4.63 -20.06 11.64
N GLY A 377 -4.70 -21.40 11.83
CA GLY A 377 -5.35 -22.03 12.97
C GLY A 377 -6.88 -22.00 12.92
N LEU A 378 -7.48 -21.81 11.73
CA LEU A 378 -8.94 -21.69 11.60
C LEU A 378 -9.67 -22.98 11.92
N PHE A 379 -9.04 -24.14 11.76
CA PHE A 379 -9.65 -25.43 12.09
C PHE A 379 -9.63 -25.72 13.60
N GLU A 380 -8.69 -25.13 14.34
CA GLU A 380 -8.58 -25.23 15.79
C GLU A 380 -9.59 -24.31 16.49
N GLN A 381 -9.82 -23.13 15.90
CA GLN A 381 -10.78 -22.15 16.41
C GLN A 381 -11.64 -21.61 15.25
N PRO A 382 -12.57 -22.39 14.72
CA PRO A 382 -13.33 -22.01 13.53
C PRO A 382 -14.26 -20.81 13.74
N VAL A 383 -14.78 -20.62 14.96
CA VAL A 383 -15.61 -19.45 15.32
C VAL A 383 -14.76 -18.51 16.19
N PRO A 384 -14.49 -17.28 15.74
CA PRO A 384 -13.64 -16.35 16.50
C PRO A 384 -14.32 -15.88 17.79
N GLU A 385 -13.51 -15.69 18.84
CA GLU A 385 -13.91 -14.98 20.06
C GLU A 385 -13.65 -13.48 19.85
N ILE A 386 -14.67 -12.66 20.05
CA ILE A 386 -14.61 -11.21 19.80
C ILE A 386 -14.55 -10.47 21.13
N PRO A 387 -13.49 -9.72 21.42
CA PRO A 387 -13.41 -8.90 22.63
C PRO A 387 -14.34 -7.69 22.54
N GLU A 388 -14.87 -7.23 23.68
CA GLU A 388 -15.70 -6.03 23.76
C GLU A 388 -14.92 -4.77 23.42
N VAL A 389 -13.64 -4.72 23.81
CA VAL A 389 -12.74 -3.59 23.59
C VAL A 389 -11.50 -4.10 22.85
N LEU A 390 -11.03 -3.35 21.87
CA LEU A 390 -9.78 -3.66 21.17
C LEU A 390 -8.58 -3.49 22.10
N ASP A 391 -7.76 -4.54 22.20
CA ASP A 391 -6.48 -4.46 22.88
C ASP A 391 -5.52 -3.57 22.08
N GLY A 392 -4.73 -2.75 22.77
CA GLY A 392 -3.73 -1.91 22.14
C GLY A 392 -4.22 -0.61 21.51
N ALA A 393 -5.52 -0.29 21.59
CA ALA A 393 -6.08 0.89 20.88
C ALA A 393 -5.41 2.23 21.24
N ALA A 394 -4.95 2.41 22.47
CA ALA A 394 -4.23 3.62 22.88
C ALA A 394 -2.83 3.70 22.28
N GLU A 395 -2.10 2.59 22.28
CA GLU A 395 -0.78 2.44 21.68
C GLU A 395 -0.84 2.61 20.16
N HIS A 396 -1.85 2.04 19.51
CA HIS A 396 -2.07 2.18 18.08
C HIS A 396 -2.34 3.64 17.67
N ARG A 397 -3.08 4.40 18.49
CA ARG A 397 -3.25 5.86 18.27
C ARG A 397 -1.91 6.61 18.37
N GLN A 398 -1.01 6.22 19.28
CA GLN A 398 0.33 6.83 19.37
C GLN A 398 1.18 6.48 18.14
N THR A 399 1.10 5.24 17.66
CA THR A 399 1.76 4.84 16.41
C THR A 399 1.21 5.61 15.22
N ALA A 400 -0.11 5.80 15.12
CA ALA A 400 -0.74 6.60 14.08
C ALA A 400 -0.29 8.08 14.12
N LEU A 401 -0.14 8.66 15.32
CA LEU A 401 0.38 10.00 15.50
C LEU A 401 1.85 10.12 15.05
N GLU A 402 2.69 9.18 15.47
CA GLU A 402 4.10 9.16 15.09
C GLU A 402 4.28 8.98 13.58
N ALA A 403 3.50 8.10 12.96
CA ALA A 403 3.47 7.91 11.53
C ALA A 403 3.07 9.20 10.78
N ALA A 404 2.03 9.87 11.24
CA ALA A 404 1.61 11.15 10.67
C ALA A 404 2.71 12.22 10.80
N ARG A 405 3.37 12.35 11.97
CA ARG A 405 4.48 13.29 12.18
C ARG A 405 5.63 13.07 11.20
N GLN A 406 6.06 11.83 11.03
CA GLN A 406 7.17 11.47 10.15
C GLN A 406 6.82 11.60 8.66
N GLY A 407 5.54 11.44 8.27
CA GLY A 407 5.10 11.48 6.89
C GLY A 407 4.77 12.89 6.35
N LEU A 408 4.74 13.94 7.19
CA LEU A 408 4.50 15.30 6.75
C LEU A 408 5.73 15.88 6.03
N VAL A 409 5.53 16.41 4.81
CA VAL A 409 6.63 16.92 3.96
C VAL A 409 6.57 18.44 3.85
N LEU A 410 7.54 19.14 4.41
CA LEU A 410 7.67 20.60 4.25
C LEU A 410 8.29 20.91 2.86
N LEU A 411 7.49 21.49 1.97
CA LEU A 411 7.90 21.76 0.58
C LEU A 411 8.48 23.18 0.38
N LYS A 412 8.03 24.12 1.20
CA LYS A 412 8.50 25.53 1.16
C LYS A 412 8.40 26.14 2.54
N ASN A 413 9.38 26.97 2.91
CA ASN A 413 9.34 27.82 4.08
C ASN A 413 10.26 29.02 3.90
N ASP A 414 9.74 30.23 3.98
CA ASP A 414 10.51 31.48 3.90
C ASP A 414 10.92 32.02 5.31
N GLY A 415 10.75 31.18 6.34
CA GLY A 415 10.97 31.55 7.75
C GLY A 415 9.68 31.88 8.50
N THR A 416 8.52 31.74 7.84
CA THR A 416 7.19 31.88 8.49
C THR A 416 6.92 30.75 9.49
N LEU A 417 7.41 29.54 9.21
CA LEU A 417 7.32 28.40 10.11
C LEU A 417 8.65 28.16 10.85
N PRO A 418 8.62 27.67 12.09
CA PRO A 418 7.44 27.46 12.92
C PRO A 418 6.77 28.77 13.33
N LEU A 419 5.46 28.72 13.59
CA LEU A 419 4.65 29.88 13.94
C LEU A 419 5.14 30.53 15.25
N LYS A 420 5.40 31.85 15.22
CA LYS A 420 5.95 32.60 16.36
C LYS A 420 4.85 33.36 17.09
N ASN A 421 4.12 32.70 18.00
CA ASN A 421 3.14 33.31 18.93
C ASN A 421 2.12 34.25 18.25
N PRO A 422 1.40 33.83 17.20
CA PRO A 422 0.35 34.65 16.61
C PRO A 422 -0.77 34.86 17.63
N ARG A 423 -1.41 36.02 17.63
CA ARG A 423 -2.59 36.29 18.47
C ARG A 423 -3.88 35.86 17.78
N ARG A 424 -3.91 35.95 16.45
CA ARG A 424 -5.07 35.58 15.62
C ARG A 424 -4.61 34.74 14.42
N VAL A 425 -5.17 33.57 14.34
CA VAL A 425 -4.97 32.62 13.19
C VAL A 425 -6.28 32.50 12.43
N PHE A 426 -6.23 32.54 11.11
CA PHE A 426 -7.38 32.22 10.27
C PHE A 426 -7.15 30.87 9.58
N VAL A 427 -7.96 29.86 9.93
CA VAL A 427 -7.94 28.52 9.34
C VAL A 427 -9.05 28.43 8.30
N VAL A 428 -8.69 28.20 7.03
CA VAL A 428 -9.63 28.27 5.91
C VAL A 428 -9.39 27.13 4.91
N GLY A 429 -10.47 26.62 4.36
CA GLY A 429 -10.44 25.61 3.31
C GLY A 429 -11.38 24.43 3.57
N PRO A 430 -11.76 23.68 2.53
CA PRO A 430 -12.71 22.57 2.66
C PRO A 430 -12.14 21.38 3.46
N ASN A 431 -10.84 21.19 3.50
CA ASN A 431 -10.20 20.10 4.23
C ASN A 431 -9.81 20.45 5.68
N ALA A 432 -10.10 21.69 6.14
CA ALA A 432 -9.69 22.17 7.46
C ALA A 432 -10.42 21.46 8.62
N ASP A 433 -11.69 21.16 8.42
CA ASP A 433 -12.57 20.54 9.42
C ASP A 433 -13.39 19.44 8.73
N SER A 434 -12.72 18.34 8.42
CA SER A 434 -13.31 17.26 7.63
C SER A 434 -12.58 15.93 7.86
N GLN A 435 -13.32 14.84 7.85
CA GLN A 435 -12.78 13.48 7.89
C GLN A 435 -12.16 13.03 6.55
N THR A 436 -12.06 13.89 5.54
CA THR A 436 -11.26 13.62 4.34
C THR A 436 -9.79 13.34 4.66
N ILE A 437 -9.33 13.77 5.82
CA ILE A 437 -8.02 13.47 6.39
C ILE A 437 -7.73 11.96 6.52
N LEU A 438 -8.77 11.12 6.59
CA LEU A 438 -8.65 9.66 6.71
C LEU A 438 -8.17 8.99 5.41
N GLY A 439 -8.43 9.59 4.24
CA GLY A 439 -8.05 9.01 2.96
C GLY A 439 -9.04 7.98 2.39
N ASP A 440 -8.64 7.30 1.31
CA ASP A 440 -9.41 6.20 0.69
C ASP A 440 -9.34 4.93 1.56
N TRP A 441 -10.17 3.95 1.26
CA TRP A 441 -10.28 2.68 2.00
C TRP A 441 -10.53 2.83 3.51
N ALA A 442 -11.16 3.93 3.91
CA ALA A 442 -11.61 4.18 5.28
C ALA A 442 -13.10 4.52 5.31
N VAL A 443 -13.81 4.04 6.33
CA VAL A 443 -15.17 4.53 6.64
C VAL A 443 -15.08 5.76 7.55
N PRO A 444 -16.09 6.64 7.54
CA PRO A 444 -16.20 7.69 8.54
C PRO A 444 -16.13 7.11 9.95
N GLN A 445 -15.34 7.72 10.82
CA GLN A 445 -15.18 7.35 12.21
C GLN A 445 -16.03 8.26 13.10
N SER A 446 -16.21 7.91 14.39
CA SER A 446 -16.77 8.85 15.36
C SER A 446 -15.86 10.08 15.50
N ASP A 447 -16.46 11.24 15.77
CA ASP A 447 -15.71 12.51 15.86
C ASP A 447 -14.61 12.47 16.94
N ASP A 448 -14.81 11.70 18.02
CA ASP A 448 -13.80 11.51 19.08
C ASP A 448 -12.57 10.72 18.61
N ASN A 449 -12.69 9.98 17.51
CA ASN A 449 -11.60 9.17 16.96
C ASN A 449 -10.75 9.90 15.93
N VAL A 450 -11.19 11.04 15.40
CA VAL A 450 -10.50 11.79 14.35
C VAL A 450 -10.15 13.17 14.84
N ILE A 451 -8.88 13.53 14.75
CA ILE A 451 -8.42 14.90 15.02
C ILE A 451 -8.31 15.62 13.68
N THR A 452 -9.28 16.51 13.40
CA THR A 452 -9.23 17.36 12.19
C THR A 452 -8.11 18.40 12.31
N VAL A 453 -7.73 19.05 11.19
CA VAL A 453 -6.71 20.11 11.23
C VAL A 453 -7.14 21.23 12.16
N LEU A 454 -8.42 21.61 12.14
CA LEU A 454 -8.97 22.65 13.03
C LEU A 454 -8.89 22.23 14.50
N ASP A 455 -9.19 20.98 14.83
CA ASP A 455 -9.14 20.49 16.22
C ASP A 455 -7.70 20.44 16.73
N GLY A 456 -6.76 20.00 15.89
CA GLY A 456 -5.33 20.04 16.18
C GLY A 456 -4.85 21.46 16.52
N PHE A 457 -5.24 22.47 15.74
CA PHE A 457 -4.91 23.85 16.03
C PHE A 457 -5.54 24.37 17.31
N LYS A 458 -6.83 24.08 17.58
CA LYS A 458 -7.48 24.47 18.83
C LYS A 458 -6.76 23.87 20.05
N ALA A 459 -6.33 22.61 19.96
CA ALA A 459 -5.61 21.94 21.03
C ALA A 459 -4.18 22.48 21.22
N ALA A 460 -3.44 22.71 20.12
CA ALA A 460 -2.06 23.21 20.18
C ALA A 460 -1.95 24.68 20.57
N MET A 461 -2.98 25.48 20.32
CA MET A 461 -3.01 26.94 20.54
C MET A 461 -4.24 27.42 21.37
N PRO A 462 -4.44 26.95 22.62
CA PRO A 462 -5.67 27.22 23.37
C PRO A 462 -5.87 28.68 23.72
N ASN A 463 -4.84 29.52 23.67
CA ASN A 463 -4.89 30.96 24.01
C ASN A 463 -4.88 31.87 22.76
N VAL A 464 -4.96 31.30 21.57
CA VAL A 464 -4.96 32.01 20.28
C VAL A 464 -6.39 32.15 19.77
N SER A 465 -6.74 33.33 19.26
CA SER A 465 -8.02 33.52 18.57
C SER A 465 -7.98 32.84 17.20
N ILE A 466 -8.72 31.75 17.04
CA ILE A 466 -8.83 31.04 15.79
C ILE A 466 -10.15 31.41 15.11
N ASP A 467 -10.07 32.10 13.97
CA ASP A 467 -11.19 32.33 13.06
C ASP A 467 -11.24 31.29 11.97
N THR A 468 -12.40 30.89 11.47
CA THR A 468 -12.55 29.77 10.59
C THR A 468 -13.50 30.03 9.41
N LEU A 469 -13.24 29.29 8.27
CA LEU A 469 -14.18 29.15 7.16
C LEU A 469 -13.92 27.80 6.45
N CYS A 470 -14.62 26.76 6.88
CA CYS A 470 -14.34 25.36 6.48
C CYS A 470 -15.25 24.82 5.37
N PHE A 471 -16.17 25.61 4.82
CA PHE A 471 -17.08 25.25 3.71
C PHE A 471 -17.88 23.96 3.94
N GLY A 472 -18.09 23.57 5.19
CA GLY A 472 -18.77 22.32 5.57
C GLY A 472 -18.05 21.06 5.07
N GLY A 473 -16.74 21.10 4.91
CA GLY A 473 -15.93 19.96 4.47
C GLY A 473 -16.06 19.60 2.99
N LYS A 474 -16.70 20.46 2.17
CA LYS A 474 -16.97 20.16 0.74
C LYS A 474 -16.22 21.08 -0.20
N ILE A 475 -15.44 20.51 -1.10
CA ILE A 475 -14.75 21.25 -2.18
C ILE A 475 -15.74 22.03 -3.04
N SER A 476 -16.89 21.45 -3.37
CA SER A 476 -17.94 22.08 -4.17
C SER A 476 -18.63 23.28 -3.52
N ASN A 477 -18.46 23.47 -2.19
CA ASN A 477 -19.03 24.61 -1.46
C ASN A 477 -18.10 25.84 -1.48
N VAL A 478 -16.90 25.73 -2.02
CA VAL A 478 -16.02 26.86 -2.25
C VAL A 478 -16.60 27.69 -3.39
N ASP A 479 -17.24 28.80 -3.08
CA ASP A 479 -17.91 29.69 -4.04
C ASP A 479 -17.39 31.13 -3.97
N ALA A 480 -17.80 31.96 -4.88
CA ALA A 480 -17.38 33.36 -4.98
C ALA A 480 -17.70 34.18 -3.69
N LYS A 481 -18.81 33.90 -3.02
CA LYS A 481 -19.22 34.58 -1.76
C LYS A 481 -18.29 34.14 -0.62
N GLY A 482 -18.03 32.85 -0.51
CA GLY A 482 -17.08 32.30 0.47
C GLY A 482 -15.66 32.83 0.26
N ILE A 483 -15.21 32.93 -1.01
CA ILE A 483 -13.90 33.50 -1.37
C ILE A 483 -13.81 34.99 -0.93
N GLN A 484 -14.86 35.76 -1.16
CA GLN A 484 -14.92 37.15 -0.70
C GLN A 484 -14.83 37.26 0.82
N MET A 485 -15.54 36.39 1.55
CA MET A 485 -15.50 36.32 3.01
C MET A 485 -14.12 35.91 3.51
N ALA A 486 -13.49 34.92 2.84
CA ALA A 486 -12.14 34.47 3.17
C ALA A 486 -11.11 35.60 3.05
N ARG A 487 -11.15 36.37 1.95
CA ARG A 487 -10.30 37.57 1.78
C ARG A 487 -10.46 38.59 2.91
N PHE A 488 -11.72 38.87 3.32
CA PHE A 488 -12.00 39.81 4.40
C PHE A 488 -11.41 39.29 5.73
N LYS A 489 -11.68 38.04 6.11
CA LYS A 489 -11.18 37.42 7.35
C LYS A 489 -9.66 37.33 7.38
N ALA A 490 -9.04 36.93 6.25
CA ALA A 490 -7.61 36.82 6.11
C ALA A 490 -6.86 38.13 6.42
N SER A 491 -7.43 39.28 6.07
CA SER A 491 -6.82 40.61 6.33
C SER A 491 -6.71 40.93 7.84
N ALA A 492 -7.57 40.34 8.67
CA ALA A 492 -7.62 40.56 10.10
C ALA A 492 -6.75 39.61 10.92
N ALA A 493 -6.23 38.56 10.31
CA ALA A 493 -5.35 37.55 10.95
C ALA A 493 -3.89 38.01 11.01
N ASP A 494 -3.11 37.42 11.91
CA ASP A 494 -1.65 37.55 11.94
C ASP A 494 -1.02 36.56 10.93
N VAL A 495 -1.66 35.38 10.77
CA VAL A 495 -1.26 34.33 9.81
C VAL A 495 -2.50 33.57 9.33
N ASN A 496 -2.48 33.17 8.07
CA ASN A 496 -3.51 32.38 7.42
C ASN A 496 -3.03 30.95 7.21
N ILE A 497 -3.85 29.96 7.54
CA ILE A 497 -3.63 28.53 7.28
C ILE A 497 -4.68 28.08 6.27
N VAL A 498 -4.28 27.81 5.04
CA VAL A 498 -5.16 27.42 3.93
C VAL A 498 -5.06 25.91 3.72
N VAL A 499 -6.11 25.19 4.11
CA VAL A 499 -6.18 23.73 4.04
C VAL A 499 -6.97 23.31 2.82
N VAL A 500 -6.27 22.91 1.78
CA VAL A 500 -6.84 22.64 0.44
C VAL A 500 -6.30 21.32 -0.12
N GLY A 501 -6.90 20.82 -1.20
CA GLY A 501 -6.47 19.62 -1.87
C GLY A 501 -7.64 18.79 -2.40
N GLU A 502 -7.57 17.49 -2.19
CA GLU A 502 -8.52 16.51 -2.73
C GLU A 502 -9.37 15.83 -1.65
N ASN A 503 -10.29 14.98 -2.10
CA ASN A 503 -11.07 14.07 -1.26
C ASN A 503 -11.06 12.70 -1.92
N SER A 504 -10.45 11.72 -1.28
CA SER A 504 -10.44 10.32 -1.71
C SER A 504 -11.40 9.43 -0.91
N GLN A 505 -11.95 9.92 0.21
CA GLN A 505 -12.74 9.11 1.14
C GLN A 505 -13.94 8.44 0.48
N ARG A 506 -13.87 7.12 0.41
CA ARG A 506 -14.77 6.26 -0.37
C ARG A 506 -16.23 6.34 0.04
N TYR A 507 -16.50 6.42 1.33
CA TYR A 507 -17.83 6.48 1.91
C TYR A 507 -18.27 7.89 2.29
N SER A 508 -17.53 8.91 1.85
CA SER A 508 -17.91 10.31 2.11
C SER A 508 -19.20 10.66 1.35
N ALA A 509 -20.08 11.41 2.02
CA ALA A 509 -21.23 12.06 1.37
C ALA A 509 -20.80 13.20 0.42
N PHE A 510 -19.51 13.52 0.36
CA PHE A 510 -18.90 14.58 -0.43
C PHE A 510 -18.26 13.95 -1.66
N GLY A 511 -18.39 14.58 -2.83
CA GLY A 511 -17.83 14.02 -4.06
C GLY A 511 -16.33 13.74 -3.96
N ARG A 512 -15.90 12.57 -4.45
CA ARG A 512 -14.48 12.19 -4.53
C ARG A 512 -13.80 12.89 -5.70
N THR A 513 -12.54 13.26 -5.53
CA THR A 513 -11.66 13.80 -6.57
C THR A 513 -10.37 13.00 -6.73
N CYS A 514 -10.14 12.02 -5.86
CA CYS A 514 -8.99 11.12 -5.81
C CYS A 514 -9.44 9.72 -5.36
N GLY A 515 -8.56 8.73 -5.40
CA GLY A 515 -8.82 7.34 -5.04
C GLY A 515 -9.20 6.49 -6.25
N GLU A 516 -9.54 5.24 -6.02
CA GLU A 516 -9.87 4.27 -7.06
C GLU A 516 -11.03 4.73 -7.95
N ASN A 517 -10.87 4.63 -9.28
CA ASN A 517 -11.81 5.11 -10.30
C ASN A 517 -12.10 6.63 -10.24
N CYS A 518 -11.15 7.41 -9.67
CA CYS A 518 -11.20 8.87 -9.62
C CYS A 518 -9.95 9.47 -10.29
N ASP A 519 -9.66 9.01 -11.50
CA ASP A 519 -8.58 9.52 -12.34
C ASP A 519 -8.86 10.93 -12.83
N ARG A 520 -7.82 11.72 -13.10
CA ARG A 520 -7.97 13.12 -13.52
C ARG A 520 -7.12 13.45 -14.74
N ASP A 521 -7.67 14.27 -15.61
CA ASP A 521 -6.99 14.87 -16.76
C ASP A 521 -6.32 16.23 -16.42
N ASP A 522 -6.48 16.69 -15.19
CA ASP A 522 -5.91 17.92 -14.63
C ASP A 522 -5.34 17.67 -13.24
N LEU A 523 -4.16 18.24 -12.96
CA LEU A 523 -3.45 18.11 -11.69
C LEU A 523 -3.48 19.39 -10.84
N SER A 524 -4.34 20.37 -11.18
CA SER A 524 -4.55 21.57 -10.38
C SER A 524 -5.46 21.28 -9.16
N LEU A 525 -5.55 22.21 -8.24
CA LEU A 525 -6.50 22.16 -7.12
C LEU A 525 -7.94 22.08 -7.66
N PRO A 526 -8.74 21.08 -7.25
CA PRO A 526 -10.10 20.90 -7.77
C PRO A 526 -11.05 22.00 -7.31
N GLY A 527 -12.02 22.35 -8.16
CA GLY A 527 -13.03 23.38 -7.89
C GLY A 527 -12.43 24.78 -7.85
N MET A 528 -12.92 25.62 -6.94
CA MET A 528 -12.48 27.01 -6.80
C MET A 528 -11.41 27.21 -5.72
N GLN A 529 -10.66 26.16 -5.35
CA GLN A 529 -9.67 26.25 -4.28
C GLN A 529 -8.45 27.10 -4.66
N GLN A 530 -8.09 27.16 -5.95
CA GLN A 530 -7.02 28.04 -6.43
C GLN A 530 -7.41 29.51 -6.21
N GLN A 531 -8.64 29.90 -6.57
CA GLN A 531 -9.12 31.26 -6.37
C GLN A 531 -9.26 31.62 -4.89
N LEU A 532 -9.63 30.64 -4.03
CA LEU A 532 -9.63 30.81 -2.58
C LEU A 532 -8.23 31.14 -2.06
N LEU A 533 -7.22 30.35 -2.46
CA LEU A 533 -5.83 30.57 -2.07
C LEU A 533 -5.32 31.95 -2.54
N GLU A 534 -5.58 32.32 -3.79
CA GLU A 534 -5.23 33.63 -4.34
C GLU A 534 -5.84 34.79 -3.54
N ALA A 535 -7.12 34.66 -3.18
CA ALA A 535 -7.82 35.67 -2.40
C ALA A 535 -7.26 35.82 -0.97
N VAL A 536 -6.82 34.73 -0.34
CA VAL A 536 -6.20 34.75 0.98
C VAL A 536 -4.79 35.37 0.91
N VAL A 537 -3.97 34.95 -0.06
CA VAL A 537 -2.62 35.51 -0.28
C VAL A 537 -2.69 37.01 -0.58
N ALA A 538 -3.71 37.47 -1.35
CA ALA A 538 -3.94 38.87 -1.66
C ALA A 538 -4.25 39.75 -0.42
N SER A 539 -4.47 39.16 0.77
CA SER A 539 -4.56 39.88 2.04
C SER A 539 -3.23 40.52 2.46
N GLY A 540 -2.11 40.09 1.89
CA GLY A 540 -0.76 40.51 2.24
C GLY A 540 -0.27 39.98 3.60
N LYS A 541 -0.99 39.04 4.22
CA LYS A 541 -0.61 38.40 5.47
C LYS A 541 0.13 37.10 5.20
N PRO A 542 1.06 36.68 6.09
CA PRO A 542 1.70 35.36 5.96
C PRO A 542 0.68 34.26 5.76
N THR A 543 0.90 33.44 4.73
CA THR A 543 -0.03 32.38 4.32
C THR A 543 0.70 31.06 4.22
N VAL A 544 0.26 30.09 5.00
CA VAL A 544 0.73 28.70 5.00
C VAL A 544 -0.31 27.84 4.29
N VAL A 545 0.12 27.06 3.31
CA VAL A 545 -0.73 26.07 2.64
C VAL A 545 -0.49 24.72 3.28
N VAL A 546 -1.58 24.04 3.69
CA VAL A 546 -1.59 22.63 4.07
C VAL A 546 -2.29 21.87 2.94
N LEU A 547 -1.55 21.02 2.25
CA LEU A 547 -2.04 20.27 1.10
C LEU A 547 -2.47 18.86 1.53
N MET A 548 -3.77 18.57 1.40
CA MET A 548 -4.37 17.26 1.68
C MET A 548 -4.67 16.57 0.35
N THR A 549 -3.98 15.50 0.01
CA THR A 549 -4.12 14.89 -1.32
C THR A 549 -3.64 13.44 -1.37
N GLY A 550 -4.27 12.61 -2.20
CA GLY A 550 -3.82 11.26 -2.52
C GLY A 550 -2.99 11.18 -3.81
N ARG A 551 -2.58 12.33 -4.40
CA ARG A 551 -1.73 12.38 -5.60
C ARG A 551 -0.80 13.58 -5.61
N ALA A 552 0.17 13.58 -6.54
CA ALA A 552 1.06 14.73 -6.76
C ALA A 552 0.33 15.83 -7.56
N LEU A 553 -0.09 16.91 -6.88
CA LEU A 553 -0.75 18.06 -7.50
C LEU A 553 0.25 19.11 -8.01
N SER A 554 -0.05 19.70 -9.16
CA SER A 554 0.73 20.77 -9.80
C SER A 554 0.35 22.12 -9.21
N ILE A 555 0.96 22.51 -8.10
CA ILE A 555 0.65 23.75 -7.37
C ILE A 555 1.74 24.83 -7.53
N GLY A 556 2.23 25.01 -8.76
CA GLY A 556 3.31 25.96 -9.07
C GLY A 556 3.02 27.39 -8.59
N TRP A 557 1.79 27.87 -8.74
CA TRP A 557 1.41 29.20 -8.25
C TRP A 557 1.58 29.33 -6.72
N ALA A 558 1.20 28.30 -5.96
CA ALA A 558 1.37 28.28 -4.50
C ALA A 558 2.87 28.28 -4.13
N LYS A 559 3.71 27.54 -4.87
CA LYS A 559 5.17 27.55 -4.68
C LYS A 559 5.76 28.95 -4.77
N GLU A 560 5.29 29.75 -5.70
CA GLU A 560 5.77 31.13 -5.89
C GLU A 560 5.22 32.09 -4.82
N ASN A 561 3.93 32.01 -4.49
CA ASN A 561 3.20 33.06 -3.80
C ASN A 561 2.87 32.80 -2.33
N ALA A 562 2.83 31.53 -1.86
CA ALA A 562 2.65 31.22 -0.45
C ALA A 562 3.95 31.32 0.34
N ASN A 563 3.88 31.64 1.63
CA ASN A 563 5.05 31.76 2.51
C ASN A 563 5.61 30.37 2.91
N ALA A 564 4.72 29.43 3.19
CA ALA A 564 5.11 28.04 3.46
C ALA A 564 4.09 27.06 2.88
N ILE A 565 4.54 25.84 2.58
CA ILE A 565 3.72 24.75 2.05
C ILE A 565 4.09 23.47 2.78
N LEU A 566 3.12 22.87 3.45
CA LEU A 566 3.22 21.54 4.06
C LEU A 566 2.35 20.58 3.27
N ASN A 567 2.94 19.58 2.64
CA ASN A 567 2.20 18.47 2.05
C ASN A 567 1.94 17.43 3.15
N ALA A 568 0.68 17.24 3.48
CA ALA A 568 0.25 16.31 4.50
C ALA A 568 -0.19 14.95 3.92
N TRP A 569 -0.34 14.84 2.59
CA TRP A 569 -1.01 13.70 1.97
C TRP A 569 -2.36 13.44 2.65
N GLU A 570 -2.61 12.22 3.09
CA GLU A 570 -3.78 11.84 3.90
C GLU A 570 -3.26 11.21 5.19
N PRO A 571 -3.07 12.00 6.25
CA PRO A 571 -2.28 11.62 7.42
C PRO A 571 -3.05 10.81 8.48
N GLY A 572 -4.26 10.31 8.15
CA GLY A 572 -5.03 9.44 9.03
C GLY A 572 -5.67 10.15 10.23
N GLN A 573 -6.17 9.35 11.18
CA GLN A 573 -7.00 9.84 12.27
C GLN A 573 -6.32 10.83 13.24
N MET A 574 -4.98 10.80 13.34
CA MET A 574 -4.18 11.69 14.20
C MET A 574 -3.53 12.84 13.42
N GLY A 575 -3.84 12.95 12.13
CA GLY A 575 -3.18 13.89 11.22
C GLY A 575 -3.31 15.35 11.60
N GLY A 576 -4.46 15.77 12.11
CA GLY A 576 -4.67 17.16 12.53
C GLY A 576 -3.78 17.58 13.70
N GLN A 577 -3.54 16.69 14.67
CA GLN A 577 -2.58 16.92 15.75
C GLN A 577 -1.15 17.03 15.18
N ALA A 578 -0.72 16.07 14.35
CA ALA A 578 0.62 16.09 13.75
C ALA A 578 0.88 17.37 12.94
N ILE A 579 -0.09 17.81 12.12
CA ILE A 579 -0.02 19.07 11.36
C ILE A 579 0.15 20.26 12.29
N ALA A 580 -0.67 20.36 13.32
CA ALA A 580 -0.60 21.47 14.27
C ALA A 580 0.75 21.50 15.00
N GLU A 581 1.26 20.35 15.44
CA GLU A 581 2.56 20.22 16.12
C GLU A 581 3.74 20.64 15.21
N VAL A 582 3.70 20.24 13.94
CA VAL A 582 4.70 20.70 12.96
C VAL A 582 4.62 22.21 12.77
N LEU A 583 3.44 22.76 12.48
CA LEU A 583 3.30 24.19 12.19
C LEU A 583 3.63 25.08 13.39
N THR A 584 3.45 24.57 14.63
CA THR A 584 3.82 25.30 15.86
C THR A 584 5.25 25.06 16.34
N GLY A 585 5.99 24.16 15.67
CA GLY A 585 7.39 23.85 16.01
C GLY A 585 7.58 22.90 17.18
N GLN A 586 6.53 22.20 17.61
CA GLN A 586 6.63 21.12 18.60
C GLN A 586 7.30 19.89 18.00
N VAL A 587 7.16 19.71 16.68
CA VAL A 587 7.79 18.66 15.88
C VAL A 587 8.54 19.32 14.71
N ASN A 588 9.77 18.91 14.48
CA ASN A 588 10.56 19.30 13.30
C ASN A 588 10.18 18.41 12.12
N PRO A 589 9.69 18.94 10.97
CA PRO A 589 9.31 18.13 9.82
C PRO A 589 10.50 17.36 9.25
N SER A 590 10.28 16.12 8.83
CA SER A 590 11.33 15.22 8.35
C SER A 590 10.90 14.34 7.18
N GLY A 591 9.64 14.41 6.75
CA GLY A 591 9.13 13.65 5.62
C GLY A 591 9.80 14.02 4.30
N LYS A 592 9.92 13.04 3.39
CA LYS A 592 10.49 13.20 2.05
C LYS A 592 9.48 12.75 0.99
N LEU A 593 9.43 13.42 -0.16
CA LEU A 593 8.51 13.06 -1.24
C LEU A 593 8.83 11.67 -1.81
N PRO A 594 7.88 10.73 -1.82
CA PRO A 594 8.06 9.40 -2.43
C PRO A 594 7.73 9.40 -3.92
N VAL A 595 7.37 10.56 -4.47
CA VAL A 595 7.08 10.79 -5.88
C VAL A 595 7.60 12.14 -6.32
N THR A 596 7.94 12.24 -7.60
CA THR A 596 8.26 13.50 -8.26
C THR A 596 6.99 14.30 -8.52
N VAL A 597 6.95 15.57 -8.14
CA VAL A 597 5.79 16.44 -8.39
C VAL A 597 5.94 17.13 -9.74
N PRO A 598 5.03 16.93 -10.71
CA PRO A 598 5.09 17.58 -12.03
C PRO A 598 4.70 19.06 -11.95
N ARG A 599 5.24 19.90 -12.88
CA ARG A 599 4.86 21.31 -12.99
C ARG A 599 3.44 21.50 -13.53
N ASN A 600 3.02 20.63 -14.42
CA ASN A 600 1.67 20.60 -14.99
C ASN A 600 1.37 19.21 -15.58
N VAL A 601 0.11 18.95 -15.89
CA VAL A 601 -0.34 17.67 -16.43
C VAL A 601 0.27 17.30 -17.78
N GLY A 602 0.66 18.29 -18.58
CA GLY A 602 1.31 18.06 -19.88
C GLY A 602 2.73 17.48 -19.78
N GLN A 603 3.32 17.45 -18.58
CA GLN A 603 4.63 16.86 -18.32
C GLN A 603 4.58 15.45 -17.71
N VAL A 604 3.40 14.86 -17.55
CA VAL A 604 3.28 13.47 -17.08
C VAL A 604 3.78 12.54 -18.22
N GLN A 605 4.72 11.62 -18.00
CA GLN A 605 5.21 11.19 -16.68
C GLN A 605 6.52 11.92 -16.33
N THR A 606 6.52 12.63 -15.22
CA THR A 606 7.73 13.22 -14.66
C THR A 606 8.18 12.35 -13.49
N VAL A 607 9.38 11.78 -13.60
CA VAL A 607 9.97 10.87 -12.60
C VAL A 607 11.45 11.19 -12.40
N TYR A 608 12.01 10.88 -11.24
CA TYR A 608 13.40 11.21 -10.93
C TYR A 608 14.42 10.35 -11.72
N ASN A 609 14.06 9.10 -12.03
CA ASN A 609 14.90 8.13 -12.73
C ASN A 609 14.59 8.05 -14.23
N TYR A 610 14.37 9.21 -14.84
CA TYR A 610 14.16 9.35 -16.28
C TYR A 610 15.41 8.94 -17.09
N LYS A 611 15.23 8.70 -18.40
CA LYS A 611 16.35 8.45 -19.31
C LYS A 611 16.85 9.77 -19.92
N HIS A 612 18.15 9.89 -20.20
CA HIS A 612 18.81 11.11 -20.67
C HIS A 612 18.11 11.83 -21.83
N SER A 613 17.45 11.09 -22.72
CA SER A 613 16.77 11.68 -23.87
C SER A 613 15.46 12.39 -23.55
N GLN A 614 14.86 12.17 -22.35
CA GLN A 614 13.51 12.68 -22.02
C GLN A 614 13.50 14.20 -21.80
N TYR A 615 14.53 14.74 -21.15
CA TYR A 615 14.60 16.17 -20.77
C TYR A 615 15.78 16.91 -21.41
N SER A 616 16.24 16.43 -22.55
CA SER A 616 17.34 17.09 -23.29
C SER A 616 16.92 18.41 -23.95
N ARG A 617 15.61 18.69 -24.01
CA ARG A 617 15.04 19.91 -24.63
C ARG A 617 13.95 20.51 -23.72
N LEU A 618 13.75 21.81 -23.83
CA LEU A 618 12.69 22.53 -23.16
C LEU A 618 11.36 22.36 -23.91
N PHE A 619 10.27 22.38 -23.18
CA PHE A 619 8.96 22.63 -23.78
C PHE A 619 8.92 24.07 -24.33
N ALA A 620 8.18 24.31 -25.41
CA ALA A 620 8.03 25.64 -25.97
C ALA A 620 7.39 26.65 -24.99
N THR A 621 6.60 26.15 -24.06
CA THR A 621 5.79 26.96 -23.13
C THR A 621 6.23 26.89 -21.67
N ASN A 622 7.02 25.89 -21.29
CA ASN A 622 7.38 25.63 -19.91
C ASN A 622 8.79 25.03 -19.77
N GLU A 623 9.38 25.22 -18.61
CA GLU A 623 10.60 24.50 -18.21
C GLU A 623 10.32 23.00 -18.07
N THR A 624 11.31 22.18 -18.36
CA THR A 624 11.30 20.74 -18.10
C THR A 624 11.67 20.46 -16.63
N GLY A 625 11.45 19.22 -16.20
CA GLY A 625 11.81 18.74 -14.88
C GLY A 625 10.71 18.95 -13.83
N ALA A 626 11.01 18.54 -12.62
CA ALA A 626 10.08 18.50 -11.51
C ALA A 626 9.74 19.89 -10.95
N LEU A 627 8.52 20.03 -10.41
CA LEU A 627 8.20 21.12 -9.49
C LEU A 627 8.93 20.89 -8.16
N TRP A 628 8.88 19.66 -7.63
CA TRP A 628 9.72 19.15 -6.55
C TRP A 628 10.19 17.73 -6.89
N PRO A 629 11.49 17.43 -6.69
CA PRO A 629 12.02 16.12 -7.02
C PRO A 629 11.65 15.05 -5.98
N PHE A 630 11.75 13.79 -6.36
CA PHE A 630 11.70 12.66 -5.46
C PHE A 630 12.74 12.81 -4.32
N GLY A 631 12.39 12.36 -3.12
CA GLY A 631 13.25 12.43 -1.95
C GLY A 631 13.35 13.81 -1.30
N TYR A 632 12.73 14.85 -1.89
CA TYR A 632 12.78 16.22 -1.36
C TYR A 632 11.88 16.42 -0.14
N GLY A 633 12.38 17.18 0.84
CA GLY A 633 11.64 17.64 1.99
C GLY A 633 12.53 18.48 2.88
N LEU A 634 12.01 19.64 3.34
CA LEU A 634 12.72 20.58 4.20
C LEU A 634 12.55 20.21 5.68
N SER A 635 13.48 20.72 6.49
CA SER A 635 13.45 20.69 7.95
C SER A 635 13.54 22.11 8.50
N TYR A 636 13.21 22.32 9.76
CA TYR A 636 13.54 23.57 10.48
C TYR A 636 15.02 23.67 10.85
N SER A 637 15.75 22.55 10.74
CA SER A 637 17.20 22.48 10.87
C SER A 637 17.87 22.33 9.53
N THR A 638 19.15 22.66 9.46
CA THR A 638 20.01 22.41 8.29
C THR A 638 20.87 21.19 8.56
N PHE A 639 20.82 20.21 7.67
CA PHE A 639 21.69 19.04 7.69
C PHE A 639 22.79 19.21 6.66
N GLU A 640 24.06 19.18 7.11
CA GLU A 640 25.23 19.28 6.26
C GLU A 640 25.80 17.91 5.96
N TYR A 641 26.07 17.63 4.70
CA TYR A 641 26.68 16.39 4.20
C TYR A 641 28.14 16.65 3.87
N SER A 642 29.07 15.97 4.57
CA SER A 642 30.52 16.12 4.40
C SER A 642 31.22 14.77 4.31
N ASP A 643 32.51 14.77 3.94
CA ASP A 643 33.40 13.61 3.93
C ASP A 643 32.83 12.37 3.20
N ALA A 644 32.09 12.59 2.11
CA ALA A 644 31.58 11.51 1.28
C ALA A 644 32.73 10.72 0.63
N THR A 645 32.80 9.41 0.84
CA THR A 645 33.91 8.56 0.37
C THR A 645 33.45 7.18 -0.04
N LEU A 646 34.22 6.55 -0.95
CA LEU A 646 34.17 5.12 -1.25
C LEU A 646 35.36 4.41 -0.60
N SER A 647 35.16 3.21 -0.07
CA SER A 647 36.25 2.38 0.46
C SER A 647 37.22 1.89 -0.61
N LYS A 648 36.77 1.83 -1.86
CA LYS A 648 37.57 1.51 -3.06
C LYS A 648 37.04 2.35 -4.24
N SER A 649 37.92 2.86 -5.09
CA SER A 649 37.54 3.52 -6.35
C SER A 649 37.40 2.57 -7.54
N GLU A 650 37.77 1.31 -7.37
CA GLU A 650 37.75 0.27 -8.39
C GLU A 650 37.47 -1.10 -7.76
N ILE A 651 36.59 -1.89 -8.39
CA ILE A 651 36.19 -3.24 -7.95
C ILE A 651 36.00 -4.16 -9.17
N GLY A 652 36.02 -5.48 -8.91
CA GLY A 652 35.55 -6.48 -9.87
C GLY A 652 34.03 -6.61 -9.86
N VAL A 653 33.44 -7.21 -10.92
CA VAL A 653 31.98 -7.40 -11.09
C VAL A 653 31.28 -8.16 -9.97
N SER A 654 32.02 -8.93 -9.17
CA SER A 654 31.47 -9.70 -8.03
C SER A 654 31.88 -9.15 -6.66
N GLU A 655 32.54 -8.01 -6.62
CA GLU A 655 33.04 -7.43 -5.36
C GLU A 655 32.08 -6.38 -4.82
N SER A 656 32.04 -6.28 -3.49
CA SER A 656 31.34 -5.22 -2.76
C SER A 656 32.30 -4.14 -2.27
N LEU A 657 31.75 -2.96 -2.00
CA LEU A 657 32.46 -1.85 -1.38
C LEU A 657 31.53 -1.11 -0.42
N LYS A 658 32.11 -0.20 0.39
CA LYS A 658 31.34 0.72 1.25
C LYS A 658 31.36 2.14 0.69
N ALA A 659 30.20 2.78 0.71
CA ALA A 659 30.07 4.22 0.58
C ALA A 659 29.73 4.83 1.94
N SER A 660 30.27 5.98 2.28
CA SER A 660 29.97 6.65 3.53
C SER A 660 29.92 8.16 3.38
N VAL A 661 29.15 8.81 4.25
CA VAL A 661 29.03 10.25 4.37
C VAL A 661 28.81 10.64 5.83
N THR A 662 29.36 11.76 6.26
CA THR A 662 29.11 12.36 7.56
C THR A 662 27.96 13.35 7.44
N VAL A 663 26.93 13.24 8.28
CA VAL A 663 25.81 14.17 8.35
C VAL A 663 25.83 14.88 9.70
N THR A 664 25.76 16.21 9.66
CA THR A 664 25.77 17.09 10.84
C THR A 664 24.48 17.90 10.89
N ASN A 665 23.76 17.86 12.02
CA ASN A 665 22.65 18.77 12.26
C ASN A 665 23.19 20.13 12.76
N ASN A 666 23.18 21.15 11.92
CA ASN A 666 23.64 22.51 12.24
C ASN A 666 22.54 23.36 12.94
N GLY A 667 21.50 22.72 13.43
CA GLY A 667 20.46 23.35 14.26
C GLY A 667 19.44 24.20 13.49
N PRO A 668 18.55 24.88 14.20
CA PRO A 668 18.52 25.05 15.67
C PRO A 668 17.73 23.98 16.45
N TYR A 669 17.13 23.00 15.78
CA TYR A 669 16.26 21.97 16.41
C TYR A 669 16.92 20.58 16.31
N ASP A 670 16.57 19.72 17.26
CA ASP A 670 16.75 18.28 17.06
C ASP A 670 15.87 17.83 15.87
N GLY A 671 16.30 16.84 15.13
CA GLY A 671 15.49 16.41 13.97
C GLY A 671 16.03 15.18 13.26
N ASP A 672 15.19 14.67 12.37
CA ASP A 672 15.54 13.54 11.55
C ASP A 672 15.82 13.99 10.11
N ASP A 673 16.68 13.22 9.43
CA ASP A 673 16.89 13.34 7.99
C ASP A 673 16.96 11.95 7.35
N VAL A 674 16.83 11.89 6.02
CA VAL A 674 16.92 10.65 5.24
C VAL A 674 18.10 10.76 4.29
N VAL A 675 19.15 10.01 4.60
CA VAL A 675 20.32 9.88 3.73
C VAL A 675 19.98 8.92 2.59
N GLN A 676 20.16 9.38 1.36
CA GLN A 676 19.79 8.65 0.15
C GLN A 676 21.04 8.34 -0.68
N LEU A 677 21.16 7.09 -1.13
CA LEU A 677 22.21 6.64 -2.02
C LEU A 677 21.63 6.28 -3.38
N TYR A 678 22.12 6.96 -4.42
CA TYR A 678 21.77 6.66 -5.81
C TYR A 678 22.98 6.13 -6.55
N ILE A 679 22.71 5.32 -7.59
CA ILE A 679 23.75 4.84 -8.50
C ILE A 679 23.38 5.26 -9.93
N ARG A 680 24.38 5.80 -10.63
CA ARG A 680 24.34 6.06 -12.06
C ARG A 680 25.31 5.10 -12.75
N ASP A 681 24.80 4.31 -13.68
CA ASP A 681 25.61 3.60 -14.66
C ASP A 681 25.82 4.52 -15.86
N GLU A 682 27.08 4.92 -16.12
CA GLU A 682 27.38 5.95 -17.11
C GLU A 682 27.18 5.44 -18.54
N TYR A 683 27.53 4.20 -18.80
CA TYR A 683 27.44 3.57 -20.13
C TYR A 683 27.18 2.07 -20.01
N GLY A 684 25.97 1.63 -20.28
CA GLY A 684 25.59 0.22 -20.31
C GLY A 684 25.30 -0.31 -21.72
N SER A 685 25.13 -1.61 -21.86
CA SER A 685 24.70 -2.27 -23.12
C SER A 685 23.31 -1.83 -23.57
N VAL A 686 22.54 -1.22 -22.65
CA VAL A 686 21.23 -0.62 -22.87
C VAL A 686 21.18 0.78 -22.25
N THR A 687 20.26 1.64 -22.71
CA THR A 687 20.11 2.98 -22.11
C THR A 687 19.66 2.86 -20.65
N ARG A 688 20.47 3.50 -19.75
CA ARG A 688 20.22 3.48 -18.30
C ARG A 688 19.47 4.73 -17.84
N PRO A 689 18.74 4.68 -16.71
CA PRO A 689 18.25 5.87 -16.03
C PRO A 689 19.39 6.81 -15.60
N VAL A 690 19.09 8.12 -15.49
CA VAL A 690 20.07 9.11 -15.01
C VAL A 690 20.61 8.81 -13.62
N LYS A 691 19.83 8.12 -12.80
CA LYS A 691 20.18 7.58 -11.48
C LYS A 691 19.06 6.69 -10.98
N GLU A 692 19.35 5.79 -10.05
CA GLU A 692 18.39 4.92 -9.38
C GLU A 692 18.68 4.89 -7.88
N LEU A 693 17.67 5.02 -7.03
CA LEU A 693 17.81 4.84 -5.59
C LEU A 693 18.21 3.38 -5.30
N LYS A 694 19.29 3.18 -4.57
CA LYS A 694 19.79 1.84 -4.24
C LYS A 694 19.91 1.59 -2.74
N ALA A 695 19.89 2.65 -1.92
CA ALA A 695 19.78 2.56 -0.47
C ALA A 695 19.29 3.87 0.14
N PHE A 696 18.70 3.79 1.31
CA PHE A 696 18.36 4.95 2.13
C PHE A 696 18.49 4.61 3.61
N ARG A 697 18.65 5.65 4.45
CA ARG A 697 18.69 5.49 5.90
C ARG A 697 18.13 6.72 6.58
N ARG A 698 17.09 6.54 7.39
CA ARG A 698 16.60 7.57 8.30
C ARG A 698 17.54 7.67 9.50
N ILE A 699 17.90 8.88 9.90
CA ILE A 699 18.77 9.19 11.04
C ILE A 699 18.13 10.26 11.90
N SER A 700 18.39 10.20 13.22
CA SER A 700 17.95 11.22 14.18
C SER A 700 19.19 11.87 14.80
N LEU A 701 19.27 13.20 14.75
CA LEU A 701 20.40 13.96 15.26
C LEU A 701 19.94 15.12 16.14
N LYS A 702 20.55 15.27 17.28
CA LYS A 702 20.38 16.47 18.10
C LYS A 702 21.06 17.66 17.44
N ASN A 703 20.63 18.87 17.82
CA ASN A 703 21.30 20.09 17.39
C ASN A 703 22.82 20.03 17.72
N GLY A 704 23.66 20.23 16.70
CA GLY A 704 25.12 20.15 16.77
C GLY A 704 25.67 18.71 16.73
N GLU A 705 24.87 17.69 16.64
CA GLU A 705 25.32 16.28 16.56
C GLU A 705 25.66 15.90 15.12
N SER A 706 26.69 15.04 14.99
CA SER A 706 27.11 14.46 13.71
C SER A 706 27.12 12.94 13.78
N THR A 707 26.77 12.28 12.69
CA THR A 707 26.91 10.84 12.54
C THR A 707 27.49 10.45 11.19
N LYS A 708 28.24 9.36 11.15
CA LYS A 708 28.71 8.75 9.92
C LYS A 708 27.70 7.69 9.45
N VAL A 709 27.15 7.86 8.27
CA VAL A 709 26.26 6.88 7.63
C VAL A 709 27.05 6.07 6.62
N GLU A 710 26.95 4.74 6.70
CA GLU A 710 27.61 3.82 5.78
C GLU A 710 26.59 2.94 5.07
N PHE A 711 26.82 2.69 3.76
CA PHE A 711 26.07 1.79 2.93
C PHE A 711 27.00 0.74 2.34
N ASP A 712 26.58 -0.52 2.35
CA ASP A 712 27.24 -1.58 1.61
C ASP A 712 26.68 -1.57 0.17
N ILE A 713 27.56 -1.38 -0.80
CA ILE A 713 27.23 -1.48 -2.23
C ILE A 713 27.59 -2.89 -2.69
N THR A 714 26.57 -3.67 -3.03
CA THR A 714 26.71 -5.06 -3.48
C THR A 714 26.63 -5.16 -5.00
N PRO A 715 27.09 -6.26 -5.60
CA PRO A 715 26.94 -6.48 -7.04
C PRO A 715 25.48 -6.39 -7.51
N GLU A 716 24.52 -6.82 -6.70
CA GLU A 716 23.08 -6.77 -7.03
C GLU A 716 22.60 -5.32 -7.24
N MET A 717 23.17 -4.34 -6.55
CA MET A 717 22.83 -2.92 -6.71
C MET A 717 23.37 -2.33 -8.02
N LEU A 718 24.40 -2.96 -8.60
CA LEU A 718 25.08 -2.55 -9.86
C LEU A 718 24.53 -3.28 -11.09
N GLN A 719 23.67 -4.28 -10.92
CA GLN A 719 23.11 -5.06 -12.02
C GLN A 719 22.12 -4.27 -12.88
N CYS A 720 22.08 -4.64 -14.16
CA CYS A 720 21.00 -4.29 -15.07
C CYS A 720 20.49 -5.51 -15.83
N TRP A 721 19.27 -5.41 -16.37
CA TRP A 721 18.74 -6.36 -17.34
C TRP A 721 19.25 -5.97 -18.73
N GLY A 722 20.45 -6.43 -19.06
CA GLY A 722 21.20 -6.03 -20.23
C GLY A 722 20.64 -6.56 -21.57
N VAL A 723 21.37 -6.34 -22.65
CA VAL A 723 21.01 -6.82 -23.99
C VAL A 723 20.97 -8.35 -24.11
N SER A 724 21.65 -9.05 -23.20
CA SER A 724 21.65 -10.52 -23.11
C SER A 724 20.37 -11.11 -22.49
N GLU A 725 19.42 -10.26 -22.09
CA GLU A 725 18.19 -10.66 -21.38
C GLU A 725 18.48 -11.44 -20.08
N LYS A 726 19.49 -10.97 -19.33
CA LYS A 726 19.89 -11.51 -18.02
C LYS A 726 20.34 -10.39 -17.11
N TRP A 727 20.15 -10.60 -15.80
CA TRP A 727 20.76 -9.79 -14.78
C TRP A 727 22.27 -9.96 -14.77
N SER A 728 23.01 -8.88 -14.91
CA SER A 728 24.47 -8.91 -14.86
C SER A 728 25.02 -7.53 -14.46
N VAL A 729 26.18 -7.55 -13.79
CA VAL A 729 27.00 -6.38 -13.62
C VAL A 729 27.87 -6.24 -14.87
N GLU A 730 27.75 -5.13 -15.57
CA GLU A 730 28.58 -4.82 -16.75
C GLU A 730 29.84 -4.05 -16.33
N PRO A 731 31.03 -4.43 -16.78
CA PRO A 731 32.23 -3.61 -16.56
C PRO A 731 32.07 -2.22 -17.17
N GLY A 732 32.38 -1.18 -16.40
CA GLY A 732 32.20 0.20 -16.85
C GLY A 732 32.47 1.23 -15.77
N ASP A 733 32.13 2.47 -16.05
CA ASP A 733 32.22 3.58 -15.14
C ASP A 733 30.85 3.83 -14.51
N PHE A 734 30.82 3.93 -13.19
CA PHE A 734 29.65 4.22 -12.39
C PHE A 734 29.88 5.50 -11.56
N THR A 735 28.83 6.19 -11.20
CA THR A 735 28.84 7.26 -10.21
C THR A 735 27.92 6.93 -9.07
N ILE A 736 28.47 6.86 -7.85
CA ILE A 736 27.72 6.75 -6.61
C ILE A 736 27.38 8.14 -6.14
N LEU A 737 26.11 8.39 -5.82
CA LEU A 737 25.59 9.71 -5.48
C LEU A 737 25.00 9.65 -4.07
N LEU A 738 25.55 10.43 -3.12
CA LEU A 738 25.08 10.49 -1.72
C LEU A 738 24.49 11.86 -1.42
N GLY A 739 23.33 11.91 -0.79
CA GLY A 739 22.71 13.18 -0.40
C GLY A 739 21.33 13.06 0.20
N SER A 740 20.58 14.16 0.19
CA SER A 740 19.28 14.31 0.87
C SER A 740 18.06 14.23 -0.05
N SER A 741 18.25 14.28 -1.38
CA SER A 741 17.17 14.14 -2.37
C SER A 741 17.73 13.69 -3.73
N SER A 742 16.84 13.44 -4.70
CA SER A 742 17.26 13.11 -6.07
C SER A 742 17.72 14.30 -6.90
N SER A 743 17.68 15.53 -6.37
CA SER A 743 18.22 16.72 -7.04
C SER A 743 19.74 16.63 -7.17
N ASP A 744 20.29 16.94 -8.35
CA ASP A 744 21.76 16.94 -8.54
C ASP A 744 22.48 17.94 -7.63
N SER A 745 21.80 19.03 -7.23
CA SER A 745 22.35 20.02 -6.27
C SER A 745 22.53 19.48 -4.85
N ASP A 746 21.78 18.44 -4.51
CA ASP A 746 21.72 17.85 -3.16
C ASP A 746 22.56 16.56 -3.05
N LEU A 747 23.31 16.23 -4.11
CA LEU A 747 24.05 14.98 -4.26
C LEU A 747 25.56 15.21 -4.39
N THR A 748 26.35 14.44 -3.66
CA THR A 748 27.80 14.37 -3.81
C THR A 748 28.18 13.18 -4.70
N PRO A 749 28.78 13.43 -5.90
CA PRO A 749 29.18 12.37 -6.82
C PRO A 749 30.52 11.73 -6.43
N LEU A 750 30.58 10.41 -6.44
CA LEU A 750 31.76 9.60 -6.15
C LEU A 750 32.00 8.61 -7.31
N PRO A 751 33.06 8.77 -8.11
CA PRO A 751 33.31 7.89 -9.25
C PRO A 751 33.74 6.48 -8.79
N LEU A 752 33.24 5.46 -9.46
CA LEU A 752 33.56 4.06 -9.25
C LEU A 752 33.80 3.36 -10.60
N LYS A 753 34.91 2.63 -10.69
CA LYS A 753 35.19 1.78 -11.85
C LYS A 753 34.93 0.30 -11.53
N VAL A 754 34.16 -0.38 -12.37
CA VAL A 754 33.92 -1.83 -12.31
C VAL A 754 34.68 -2.51 -13.44
N LYS A 755 35.47 -3.57 -13.15
CA LYS A 755 36.32 -4.31 -14.10
C LYS A 755 35.86 -5.74 -14.31
#